data_6476955c5315db2e9da0b797388856e7
#
_entry.id   6476955c5315db2e9da0b797388856e7
#
_cell.length_a   1.000
_cell.length_b   1.000
_cell.length_c   1.000
_cell.angle_alpha   90.00
_cell.angle_beta   90.00
_cell.angle_gamma   90.00
#
_symmetry.space_group_name_H-M   'P 1'
#
loop_
_entity.id
_entity.type
_entity.pdbx_description
1 polymer ?
#
loop_
_entity_poly.entity_id
_entity_poly.type
_entity_poly.pdbx_seq_one_letter_code
_entity_poly.pdbx_strand_id
1 'polypeptide(L)'
;MEKDTKDIGKCPFHAGKQQQNVGGGGTKNRDWWPNQLKLNILRQQSSLSNPMGEDFDYAAAFKSLDLEALKKDLHALMTDSQDWWPADFGHYGPLFIRMAWHSAGTYRVGDGRGGAGAGQQRFAPLNSWPDNVSLDKARRLLWPIKQKYGRKISWADLMILTGNVALESMGFKTFGFAGGRADVWEPEEDVYWGAEKTWLGGDIRYAHGSSGVPDNHGALVSDDKADGNVHSRNLENPLAAVQMGLIYVNPEGPDGNPDPILAAKDIRDTFGRMAMNDEETVALIAGGHSFGKTHGAAPATHVGKEPEAAGIEFQGFGWQSSFGSGKGPDAITSGLEVIWTKTPTQWSNNFFENLFGFEWELSKSPAGAHQWVAKNAGDIIPDAFDAHKKHAPTMLTTDLSLRFDPAYEKISRHFLENPDAFADAFARAWFKLTHRDRGPRSRYLGSDVPQEELIWQDPIPAVDHSLVNENDIAILKDRVLGAGLTVSQLVSTAWASASTFRGSDKRGGANGARIRLAPQKDWQANNPVQLARVLATLEGIQQEFNSSQSSGKKISLADLIVLGGCAAVEKAARDAGHSIVVPFTPGRMDASQAQTDVESVAFLEPAADGFRNYRKTKFSVSTEELLIDKAQLLTLTAPELTVLVGGMRALNANFDGSAHGIFTQRPGKLTNDFFVNLLDMGTAWKAMSDDQELYLGSDRASGTPKWTATRADLVFGSNSELRAIAEVYACDDAQEKFVKDFVAAWDKVMNLDRFEV
;
A
#
# COMPACT_ATOMS: atom_id res chain seq x y z
N MET A 1 -11.48 50.94 -32.24
CA MET A 1 -10.29 50.21 -32.68
C MET A 1 -9.52 49.77 -31.44
N GLU A 2 -9.96 48.67 -30.86
CA GLU A 2 -9.24 48.02 -29.79
C GLU A 2 -8.15 47.16 -30.38
N LYS A 3 -6.92 47.39 -29.93
CA LYS A 3 -5.78 46.55 -30.34
C LYS A 3 -5.74 45.31 -29.44
N ASP A 4 -5.97 44.16 -30.04
CA ASP A 4 -5.61 42.85 -29.52
C ASP A 4 -4.15 42.84 -29.05
N THR A 5 -3.92 42.81 -27.76
CA THR A 5 -2.65 42.45 -27.20
C THR A 5 -2.56 40.92 -27.19
N LYS A 6 -1.86 40.36 -28.16
CA LYS A 6 -1.48 38.95 -28.21
C LYS A 6 -0.86 38.52 -26.87
N ASP A 7 -1.42 37.45 -26.37
CA ASP A 7 -0.94 36.67 -25.22
C ASP A 7 0.56 36.33 -25.42
N ILE A 8 1.42 37.10 -24.81
CA ILE A 8 2.87 36.82 -24.78
C ILE A 8 2.99 35.62 -23.85
N GLY A 9 3.48 34.51 -24.41
CA GLY A 9 3.57 33.22 -23.75
C GLY A 9 3.98 33.30 -22.28
N LYS A 10 3.19 32.64 -21.44
CA LYS A 10 3.33 32.65 -19.98
C LYS A 10 4.73 32.17 -19.57
N CYS A 11 5.69 33.10 -19.50
CA CYS A 11 6.91 32.85 -18.78
C CYS A 11 6.53 32.61 -17.31
N PRO A 12 6.93 31.50 -16.68
CA PRO A 12 6.59 31.20 -15.28
C PRO A 12 7.02 32.31 -14.31
N PHE A 13 7.88 33.21 -14.73
CA PHE A 13 8.31 34.38 -13.95
C PHE A 13 7.40 35.61 -14.07
N HIS A 14 6.34 35.59 -14.88
CA HIS A 14 5.48 36.75 -15.15
C HIS A 14 4.01 36.55 -14.81
N ALA A 15 3.62 35.41 -14.24
CA ALA A 15 2.24 35.14 -13.84
C ALA A 15 2.01 35.46 -12.37
N GLY A 16 1.51 36.69 -12.09
CA GLY A 16 0.93 37.05 -10.78
C GLY A 16 1.92 37.68 -9.80
N LYS A 17 1.39 38.34 -8.78
CA LYS A 17 2.09 39.06 -7.70
C LYS A 17 3.42 38.39 -7.35
N GLN A 18 4.53 39.16 -7.36
CA GLN A 18 5.83 38.70 -6.89
C GLN A 18 5.69 38.00 -5.54
N GLN A 19 5.65 36.67 -5.54
CA GLN A 19 5.89 35.92 -4.32
C GLN A 19 7.35 36.16 -3.95
N GLN A 20 7.59 36.82 -2.83
CA GLN A 20 8.92 36.87 -2.27
C GLN A 20 9.38 35.43 -2.07
N ASN A 21 10.51 35.06 -2.66
CA ASN A 21 11.14 33.77 -2.42
C ASN A 21 11.56 33.68 -0.95
N VAL A 22 10.68 33.12 -0.13
CA VAL A 22 11.04 32.61 1.18
C VAL A 22 11.48 31.16 1.00
N GLY A 23 12.35 30.66 1.86
CA GLY A 23 12.83 29.28 1.76
C GLY A 23 11.66 28.31 1.62
N GLY A 24 11.65 27.50 0.57
CA GLY A 24 10.59 26.57 0.24
C GLY A 24 9.55 27.03 -0.79
N GLY A 25 9.53 28.30 -1.17
CA GLY A 25 8.61 28.84 -2.19
C GLY A 25 9.17 28.86 -3.63
N GLY A 26 10.26 28.15 -3.91
CA GLY A 26 10.89 28.10 -5.24
C GLY A 26 10.14 27.21 -6.25
N THR A 27 10.49 27.38 -7.52
CA THR A 27 10.00 26.52 -8.61
C THR A 27 10.53 25.10 -8.44
N LYS A 28 9.66 24.12 -8.49
CA LYS A 28 10.06 22.70 -8.48
C LYS A 28 10.46 22.25 -9.87
N ASN A 29 11.36 21.29 -9.96
CA ASN A 29 11.80 20.72 -11.24
C ASN A 29 10.64 20.23 -12.10
N ARG A 30 9.59 19.64 -11.53
CA ARG A 30 8.38 19.22 -12.24
C ARG A 30 7.65 20.36 -12.94
N ASP A 31 7.85 21.60 -12.51
CA ASP A 31 7.23 22.76 -13.12
C ASP A 31 7.91 23.10 -14.46
N TRP A 32 9.16 22.68 -14.62
CA TRP A 32 9.97 22.83 -15.84
C TRP A 32 9.94 21.57 -16.71
N TRP A 33 10.05 20.39 -16.08
CA TRP A 33 10.14 19.08 -16.73
C TRP A 33 9.13 18.14 -16.10
N PRO A 34 7.88 18.11 -16.59
CA PRO A 34 6.80 17.33 -15.97
C PRO A 34 7.07 15.82 -15.92
N ASN A 35 7.93 15.31 -16.83
CA ASN A 35 8.31 13.90 -16.89
C ASN A 35 9.59 13.56 -16.11
N GLN A 36 10.04 14.44 -15.21
CA GLN A 36 11.22 14.18 -14.42
C GLN A 36 10.98 13.02 -13.44
N LEU A 37 11.97 12.14 -13.32
CA LEU A 37 11.96 10.99 -12.42
C LEU A 37 11.77 11.43 -10.95
N LYS A 38 10.80 10.80 -10.25
CA LYS A 38 10.43 11.15 -8.86
C LYS A 38 11.36 10.47 -7.84
N LEU A 39 12.58 10.95 -7.68
CA LEU A 39 13.51 10.43 -6.67
C LEU A 39 13.19 10.84 -5.24
N ASN A 40 12.33 11.84 -5.04
CA ASN A 40 11.91 12.29 -3.72
C ASN A 40 11.25 11.18 -2.89
N ILE A 41 10.55 10.22 -3.53
CA ILE A 41 9.94 9.10 -2.82
C ILE A 41 10.96 8.18 -2.11
N LEU A 42 12.22 8.19 -2.52
CA LEU A 42 13.31 7.46 -1.85
C LEU A 42 13.86 8.19 -0.60
N ARG A 43 13.31 9.37 -0.28
CA ARG A 43 13.72 10.19 0.87
C ARG A 43 12.60 10.43 1.87
N GLN A 44 11.42 9.86 1.61
CA GLN A 44 10.30 9.95 2.52
C GLN A 44 10.65 9.33 3.88
N GLN A 45 10.05 9.85 4.93
CA GLN A 45 10.21 9.35 6.29
C GLN A 45 11.65 9.41 6.80
N SER A 46 12.39 10.44 6.40
CA SER A 46 13.75 10.68 6.90
C SER A 46 13.76 10.78 8.43
N SER A 47 14.77 10.18 9.08
CA SER A 47 14.98 10.32 10.53
C SER A 47 15.15 11.78 10.96
N LEU A 48 15.63 12.64 10.06
CA LEU A 48 15.79 14.09 10.31
C LEU A 48 14.45 14.84 10.46
N SER A 49 13.37 14.33 9.88
CA SER A 49 12.03 14.91 9.99
C SER A 49 11.18 14.25 11.09
N ASN A 50 11.70 13.23 11.77
CA ASN A 50 11.00 12.55 12.85
C ASN A 50 11.15 13.31 14.18
N PRO A 51 10.07 13.93 14.71
CA PRO A 51 10.13 14.69 15.96
C PRO A 51 10.33 13.85 17.20
N MET A 52 10.21 12.51 17.09
CA MET A 52 10.42 11.59 18.21
C MET A 52 11.89 11.28 18.47
N GLY A 53 12.77 11.56 17.47
CA GLY A 53 14.20 11.25 17.54
C GLY A 53 14.52 9.81 17.13
N GLU A 54 15.81 9.54 16.91
CA GLU A 54 16.28 8.24 16.40
C GLU A 54 16.19 7.12 17.45
N ASP A 55 16.29 7.46 18.74
CA ASP A 55 16.26 6.49 19.84
C ASP A 55 14.83 6.09 20.27
N PHE A 56 13.80 6.66 19.65
CA PHE A 56 12.43 6.37 20.02
C PHE A 56 11.96 5.03 19.44
N ASP A 57 11.70 4.07 20.33
CA ASP A 57 11.10 2.78 20.01
C ASP A 57 9.61 2.80 20.37
N TYR A 58 8.75 2.84 19.32
CA TYR A 58 7.30 2.82 19.51
C TYR A 58 6.80 1.48 20.07
N ALA A 59 7.41 0.36 19.70
CA ALA A 59 7.00 -0.95 20.22
C ALA A 59 7.22 -1.03 21.75
N ALA A 60 8.36 -0.54 22.22
CA ALA A 60 8.65 -0.42 23.67
C ALA A 60 7.69 0.55 24.35
N ALA A 61 7.38 1.70 23.73
CA ALA A 61 6.42 2.67 24.26
C ALA A 61 5.02 2.05 24.37
N PHE A 62 4.54 1.37 23.34
CA PHE A 62 3.25 0.70 23.32
C PHE A 62 3.15 -0.42 24.37
N LYS A 63 4.20 -1.23 24.55
CA LYS A 63 4.25 -2.27 25.61
C LYS A 63 4.10 -1.70 27.02
N SER A 64 4.41 -0.42 27.21
CA SER A 64 4.22 0.27 28.50
C SER A 64 2.83 0.89 28.68
N LEU A 65 1.94 0.76 27.69
CA LEU A 65 0.58 1.30 27.70
C LEU A 65 -0.34 0.42 28.57
N ASP A 66 -1.14 1.06 29.41
CA ASP A 66 -2.29 0.43 30.03
C ASP A 66 -3.45 0.46 29.02
N LEU A 67 -3.56 -0.62 28.23
CA LEU A 67 -4.55 -0.75 27.15
C LEU A 67 -5.97 -0.76 27.70
N GLU A 68 -6.21 -1.40 28.84
CA GLU A 68 -7.54 -1.46 29.45
C GLU A 68 -8.00 -0.10 29.96
N ALA A 69 -7.11 0.69 30.56
CA ALA A 69 -7.43 2.06 30.95
C ALA A 69 -7.74 2.94 29.73
N LEU A 70 -7.00 2.78 28.64
CA LEU A 70 -7.28 3.49 27.39
C LEU A 70 -8.65 3.08 26.80
N LYS A 71 -8.96 1.79 26.73
CA LYS A 71 -10.26 1.30 26.26
C LYS A 71 -11.42 1.83 27.11
N LYS A 72 -11.23 1.92 28.42
CA LYS A 72 -12.21 2.50 29.32
C LYS A 72 -12.46 3.99 29.04
N ASP A 73 -11.41 4.77 28.80
CA ASP A 73 -11.55 6.19 28.46
C ASP A 73 -12.23 6.36 27.09
N LEU A 74 -11.87 5.54 26.11
CA LEU A 74 -12.53 5.52 24.80
C LEU A 74 -14.02 5.15 24.93
N HIS A 75 -14.34 4.15 25.74
CA HIS A 75 -15.73 3.74 25.99
C HIS A 75 -16.55 4.88 26.62
N ALA A 76 -15.97 5.62 27.56
CA ALA A 76 -16.62 6.77 28.15
C ALA A 76 -16.87 7.90 27.13
N LEU A 77 -15.93 8.13 26.21
CA LEU A 77 -16.07 9.11 25.14
C LEU A 77 -17.26 8.80 24.21
N MET A 78 -17.62 7.54 24.01
CA MET A 78 -18.68 7.16 23.06
C MET A 78 -20.01 7.86 23.32
N THR A 79 -20.34 8.13 24.57
CA THR A 79 -21.60 8.75 24.98
C THR A 79 -21.45 10.15 25.57
N ASP A 80 -20.22 10.70 25.59
CA ASP A 80 -19.94 12.06 26.06
C ASP A 80 -20.14 13.09 24.92
N SER A 81 -21.40 13.31 24.55
CA SER A 81 -21.79 14.18 23.44
C SER A 81 -21.41 15.63 23.68
N GLN A 82 -20.65 16.22 22.79
CA GLN A 82 -20.14 17.58 22.88
C GLN A 82 -21.04 18.57 22.13
N ASP A 83 -21.35 19.73 22.74
CA ASP A 83 -22.18 20.76 22.14
C ASP A 83 -21.62 21.30 20.82
N TRP A 84 -20.29 21.32 20.68
CA TRP A 84 -19.63 21.79 19.44
C TRP A 84 -19.74 20.81 18.29
N TRP A 85 -19.97 19.49 18.56
CA TRP A 85 -20.23 18.43 17.60
C TRP A 85 -21.10 17.34 18.24
N PRO A 86 -22.44 17.48 18.23
CA PRO A 86 -23.34 16.54 18.89
C PRO A 86 -23.30 15.15 18.26
N ALA A 87 -23.39 14.12 19.11
CA ALA A 87 -23.40 12.74 18.68
C ALA A 87 -24.79 12.33 18.12
N ASP A 88 -24.81 11.67 16.95
CA ASP A 88 -26.01 11.06 16.41
C ASP A 88 -26.53 9.99 17.38
N PHE A 89 -27.81 9.99 17.66
CA PHE A 89 -28.44 9.06 18.62
C PHE A 89 -27.78 9.07 20.01
N GLY A 90 -27.04 10.14 20.35
CA GLY A 90 -26.29 10.26 21.60
C GLY A 90 -25.04 9.39 21.70
N HIS A 91 -24.53 8.86 20.58
CA HIS A 91 -23.41 7.93 20.57
C HIS A 91 -22.43 8.16 19.39
N TYR A 92 -21.16 8.41 19.68
CA TYR A 92 -20.14 8.65 18.65
C TYR A 92 -19.64 7.41 17.93
N GLY A 93 -20.03 6.21 18.37
CA GLY A 93 -19.55 4.95 17.80
C GLY A 93 -19.59 4.89 16.28
N PRO A 94 -20.73 5.21 15.61
CA PRO A 94 -20.80 5.18 14.15
C PRO A 94 -19.80 6.14 13.47
N LEU A 95 -19.56 7.32 14.03
CA LEU A 95 -18.56 8.27 13.53
C LEU A 95 -17.14 7.69 13.65
N PHE A 96 -16.84 7.02 14.75
CA PHE A 96 -15.52 6.42 14.96
C PHE A 96 -15.31 5.13 14.16
N ILE A 97 -16.34 4.32 13.91
CA ILE A 97 -16.28 3.20 12.96
C ILE A 97 -15.92 3.73 11.56
N ARG A 98 -16.61 4.79 11.10
CA ARG A 98 -16.31 5.42 9.82
C ARG A 98 -14.88 5.95 9.77
N MET A 99 -14.39 6.59 10.84
CA MET A 99 -12.99 7.07 10.90
C MET A 99 -11.99 5.93 10.76
N ALA A 100 -12.18 4.82 11.46
CA ALA A 100 -11.29 3.65 11.36
C ALA A 100 -11.37 3.01 9.97
N TRP A 101 -12.56 2.85 9.41
CA TRP A 101 -12.76 2.37 8.04
C TRP A 101 -12.02 3.23 7.03
N HIS A 102 -12.20 4.56 7.08
CA HIS A 102 -11.57 5.50 6.15
C HIS A 102 -10.06 5.65 6.37
N SER A 103 -9.54 5.23 7.52
CA SER A 103 -8.09 5.09 7.72
C SER A 103 -7.55 3.85 7.00
N ALA A 104 -8.31 2.74 6.99
CA ALA A 104 -7.87 1.45 6.49
C ALA A 104 -8.24 1.19 5.01
N GLY A 105 -9.36 1.74 4.54
CA GLY A 105 -9.95 1.44 3.24
C GLY A 105 -9.19 1.96 2.02
N THR A 106 -8.10 2.69 2.22
CA THR A 106 -7.20 3.14 1.16
C THR A 106 -6.18 2.06 0.74
N TYR A 107 -6.10 0.94 1.47
CA TYR A 107 -5.18 -0.15 1.15
C TYR A 107 -5.44 -0.74 -0.24
N ARG A 108 -4.37 -1.03 -0.97
CA ARG A 108 -4.43 -1.77 -2.23
C ARG A 108 -3.45 -2.94 -2.25
N VAL A 109 -3.97 -4.13 -2.58
CA VAL A 109 -3.20 -5.38 -2.57
C VAL A 109 -2.13 -5.43 -3.65
N GLY A 110 -2.30 -4.67 -4.73
CA GLY A 110 -1.39 -4.65 -5.87
C GLY A 110 0.05 -4.25 -5.52
N ASP A 111 0.22 -3.26 -4.66
CA ASP A 111 1.54 -2.78 -4.19
C ASP A 111 1.63 -2.59 -2.66
N GLY A 112 0.57 -2.93 -1.93
CA GLY A 112 0.51 -2.84 -0.47
C GLY A 112 0.46 -1.42 0.09
N ARG A 113 0.32 -0.40 -0.75
CA ARG A 113 0.26 1.01 -0.32
C ARG A 113 -1.13 1.39 0.17
N GLY A 114 -1.22 2.53 0.84
CA GLY A 114 -2.43 2.94 1.56
C GLY A 114 -2.59 2.21 2.89
N GLY A 115 -3.79 2.23 3.45
CA GLY A 115 -4.11 1.55 4.71
C GLY A 115 -3.90 2.40 5.96
N ALA A 116 -4.05 1.74 7.11
CA ALA A 116 -4.06 2.40 8.42
C ALA A 116 -2.68 2.47 9.10
N GLY A 117 -1.65 1.85 8.50
CA GLY A 117 -0.38 1.55 9.15
C GLY A 117 0.44 2.74 9.64
N ALA A 118 0.17 3.95 9.15
CA ALA A 118 0.99 5.14 9.37
C ALA A 118 0.21 6.37 9.85
N GLY A 119 -1.11 6.28 10.04
CA GLY A 119 -1.95 7.40 10.48
C GLY A 119 -2.11 8.51 9.45
N GLN A 120 -2.11 8.18 8.18
CA GLN A 120 -2.13 9.10 7.03
C GLN A 120 -3.40 9.94 6.92
N GLN A 121 -4.51 9.54 7.53
CA GLN A 121 -5.74 10.34 7.56
C GLN A 121 -5.55 11.74 8.17
N ARG A 122 -4.44 12.01 8.87
CA ARG A 122 -4.08 13.32 9.41
C ARG A 122 -3.56 14.30 8.35
N PHE A 123 -3.12 13.80 7.19
CA PHE A 123 -2.41 14.56 6.17
C PHE A 123 -3.19 14.68 4.86
N ALA A 124 -2.85 15.70 4.08
CA ALA A 124 -3.32 15.82 2.72
C ALA A 124 -2.84 14.59 1.87
N PRO A 125 -3.63 14.12 0.89
CA PRO A 125 -4.97 14.62 0.53
C PRO A 125 -6.10 14.07 1.41
N LEU A 126 -5.84 13.02 2.20
CA LEU A 126 -6.86 12.26 2.94
C LEU A 126 -7.67 13.11 3.92
N ASN A 127 -7.01 14.02 4.65
CA ASN A 127 -7.69 14.88 5.63
C ASN A 127 -8.70 15.84 4.98
N SER A 128 -8.64 16.03 3.67
CA SER A 128 -9.41 17.04 2.92
C SER A 128 -10.26 16.45 1.79
N TRP A 129 -10.33 15.12 1.66
CA TRP A 129 -11.25 14.52 0.71
C TRP A 129 -12.71 14.68 1.13
N PRO A 130 -13.62 14.92 0.17
CA PRO A 130 -15.04 15.04 0.45
C PRO A 130 -15.64 13.84 1.18
N ASP A 131 -15.19 12.62 0.88
CA ASP A 131 -15.65 11.42 1.59
C ASP A 131 -15.19 11.38 3.07
N ASN A 132 -14.20 12.16 3.43
CA ASN A 132 -13.71 12.32 4.80
C ASN A 132 -14.33 13.52 5.55
N VAL A 133 -15.40 14.11 5.01
CA VAL A 133 -16.12 15.20 5.69
C VAL A 133 -16.46 14.83 7.12
N SER A 134 -16.16 15.72 8.03
CA SER A 134 -16.37 15.61 9.49
C SER A 134 -15.45 14.65 10.23
N LEU A 135 -14.51 13.96 9.58
CA LEU A 135 -13.50 13.12 10.27
C LEU A 135 -12.40 13.96 10.95
N ASP A 136 -12.23 15.21 10.57
CA ASP A 136 -11.46 16.20 11.32
C ASP A 136 -12.03 16.39 12.74
N LYS A 137 -13.37 16.39 12.89
CA LYS A 137 -14.06 16.44 14.18
C LYS A 137 -13.84 15.15 14.98
N ALA A 138 -13.91 13.99 14.32
CA ALA A 138 -13.64 12.71 14.96
C ALA A 138 -12.24 12.67 15.59
N ARG A 139 -11.21 13.08 14.84
CA ARG A 139 -9.84 13.20 15.37
C ARG A 139 -9.73 14.22 16.50
N ARG A 140 -10.46 15.33 16.43
CA ARG A 140 -10.44 16.34 17.48
C ARG A 140 -11.12 15.85 18.76
N LEU A 141 -12.19 15.05 18.68
CA LEU A 141 -12.82 14.40 19.83
C LEU A 141 -11.85 13.44 20.55
N LEU A 142 -10.93 12.82 19.81
CA LEU A 142 -9.90 11.94 20.38
C LEU A 142 -8.71 12.68 21.01
N TRP A 143 -8.54 13.99 20.74
CA TRP A 143 -7.36 14.72 21.20
C TRP A 143 -7.13 14.65 22.71
N PRO A 144 -8.13 14.81 23.60
CA PRO A 144 -7.92 14.69 25.04
C PRO A 144 -7.36 13.34 25.47
N ILE A 145 -7.78 12.26 24.80
CA ILE A 145 -7.27 10.90 25.04
C ILE A 145 -5.85 10.78 24.50
N LYS A 146 -5.59 11.20 23.26
CA LYS A 146 -4.24 11.24 22.70
C LYS A 146 -3.27 12.02 23.56
N GLN A 147 -3.70 13.19 24.07
CA GLN A 147 -2.91 14.02 24.99
C GLN A 147 -2.59 13.28 26.31
N LYS A 148 -3.56 12.57 26.88
CA LYS A 148 -3.40 11.83 28.15
C LYS A 148 -2.38 10.69 28.02
N TYR A 149 -2.46 9.91 26.94
CA TYR A 149 -1.61 8.74 26.75
C TYR A 149 -0.30 9.05 25.98
N GLY A 150 -0.23 10.21 25.32
CA GLY A 150 0.98 10.75 24.70
C GLY A 150 1.61 9.82 23.67
N ARG A 151 2.92 9.62 23.81
CA ARG A 151 3.70 8.79 22.88
C ARG A 151 3.51 7.28 23.02
N LYS A 152 2.79 6.82 24.04
CA LYS A 152 2.49 5.40 24.25
C LYS A 152 1.48 4.84 23.27
N ILE A 153 0.69 5.70 22.65
CA ILE A 153 -0.24 5.33 21.59
C ILE A 153 -0.04 6.26 20.39
N SER A 154 0.20 5.71 19.21
CA SER A 154 0.23 6.47 17.96
C SER A 154 -1.18 6.91 17.55
N TRP A 155 -1.30 7.88 16.65
CA TRP A 155 -2.56 8.19 16.01
C TRP A 155 -3.08 7.03 15.15
N ALA A 156 -2.16 6.33 14.48
CA ALA A 156 -2.49 5.17 13.66
C ALA A 156 -3.20 4.09 14.49
N ASP A 157 -2.60 3.69 15.63
CA ASP A 157 -3.20 2.70 16.52
C ASP A 157 -4.46 3.23 17.23
N LEU A 158 -4.47 4.50 17.64
CA LEU A 158 -5.61 5.10 18.34
C LEU A 158 -6.86 5.12 17.46
N MET A 159 -6.74 5.51 16.19
CA MET A 159 -7.90 5.56 15.28
C MET A 159 -8.51 4.17 15.06
N ILE A 160 -7.70 3.14 14.91
CA ILE A 160 -8.18 1.76 14.73
C ILE A 160 -8.75 1.19 16.03
N LEU A 161 -8.06 1.36 17.15
CA LEU A 161 -8.56 0.92 18.46
C LEU A 161 -9.91 1.57 18.78
N THR A 162 -10.05 2.86 18.46
CA THR A 162 -11.31 3.57 18.69
C THR A 162 -12.46 2.97 17.87
N GLY A 163 -12.22 2.55 16.63
CA GLY A 163 -13.21 1.82 15.83
C GLY A 163 -13.63 0.49 16.47
N ASN A 164 -12.68 -0.26 17.03
CA ASN A 164 -12.99 -1.50 17.76
C ASN A 164 -13.81 -1.22 19.03
N VAL A 165 -13.37 -0.28 19.85
CA VAL A 165 -14.11 0.08 21.09
C VAL A 165 -15.52 0.61 20.75
N ALA A 166 -15.67 1.32 19.64
CA ALA A 166 -16.97 1.76 19.15
C ALA A 166 -17.90 0.58 18.86
N LEU A 167 -17.42 -0.42 18.11
CA LEU A 167 -18.18 -1.65 17.85
C LEU A 167 -18.54 -2.39 19.15
N GLU A 168 -17.56 -2.57 20.04
CA GLU A 168 -17.75 -3.25 21.34
C GLU A 168 -18.75 -2.51 22.23
N SER A 169 -18.72 -1.18 22.25
CA SER A 169 -19.65 -0.35 23.05
C SER A 169 -21.10 -0.44 22.57
N MET A 170 -21.31 -0.84 21.31
CA MET A 170 -22.63 -1.05 20.71
C MET A 170 -23.02 -2.53 20.68
N GLY A 171 -22.35 -3.39 21.46
CA GLY A 171 -22.69 -4.79 21.66
C GLY A 171 -22.14 -5.77 20.62
N PHE A 172 -21.26 -5.33 19.74
CA PHE A 172 -20.58 -6.22 18.78
C PHE A 172 -19.28 -6.77 19.38
N LYS A 173 -19.04 -8.05 19.21
CA LYS A 173 -17.79 -8.69 19.62
C LYS A 173 -16.79 -8.68 18.47
N THR A 174 -15.74 -7.86 18.57
CA THR A 174 -14.65 -7.80 17.59
C THR A 174 -13.81 -9.07 17.60
N PHE A 175 -13.11 -9.36 16.50
CA PHE A 175 -12.17 -10.49 16.42
C PHE A 175 -10.92 -10.26 17.26
N GLY A 176 -10.51 -9.00 17.41
CA GLY A 176 -9.40 -8.57 18.22
C GLY A 176 -8.78 -7.26 17.74
N PHE A 177 -7.66 -6.90 18.36
CA PHE A 177 -6.87 -5.72 18.02
C PHE A 177 -5.37 -6.01 18.18
N ALA A 178 -4.57 -5.51 17.26
CA ALA A 178 -3.12 -5.49 17.37
C ALA A 178 -2.58 -4.07 17.20
N GLY A 179 -1.83 -3.60 18.16
CA GLY A 179 -1.08 -2.35 18.10
C GLY A 179 0.28 -2.50 17.41
N GLY A 180 1.06 -1.42 17.42
CA GLY A 180 2.41 -1.36 16.86
C GLY A 180 2.51 -0.63 15.51
N ARG A 181 1.48 0.16 15.13
CA ARG A 181 1.53 1.09 13.98
C ARG A 181 2.25 2.36 14.44
N ALA A 182 3.47 2.57 13.99
CA ALA A 182 4.18 3.81 14.25
C ALA A 182 3.62 4.95 13.38
N ASP A 183 3.50 6.14 13.96
CA ASP A 183 3.12 7.35 13.22
C ASP A 183 4.22 7.78 12.27
N VAL A 184 3.83 8.34 11.11
CA VAL A 184 4.67 9.14 10.24
C VAL A 184 4.33 10.62 10.40
N TRP A 185 5.20 11.51 9.85
CA TRP A 185 5.15 12.94 10.10
C TRP A 185 5.02 13.78 8.83
N GLU A 186 4.77 13.10 7.71
CA GLU A 186 4.59 13.72 6.40
C GLU A 186 3.61 12.91 5.53
N PRO A 187 2.98 13.54 4.52
CA PRO A 187 2.13 12.83 3.56
C PRO A 187 2.90 11.77 2.77
N GLU A 188 2.24 10.68 2.41
CA GLU A 188 2.79 9.69 1.49
C GLU A 188 2.70 10.19 0.04
N GLU A 189 3.85 10.36 -0.61
CA GLU A 189 3.96 10.80 -2.01
C GLU A 189 4.06 9.65 -3.02
N ASP A 190 4.26 8.43 -2.55
CA ASP A 190 4.38 7.22 -3.35
C ASP A 190 3.05 6.53 -3.62
N VAL A 191 1.98 6.91 -2.92
CA VAL A 191 0.64 6.35 -3.13
C VAL A 191 -0.03 7.02 -4.34
N TYR A 192 -0.55 6.20 -5.26
CA TYR A 192 -1.40 6.69 -6.34
C TYR A 192 -2.84 6.84 -5.83
N TRP A 193 -3.29 8.08 -5.73
CA TRP A 193 -4.60 8.42 -5.19
C TRP A 193 -5.70 8.54 -6.24
N GLY A 194 -5.39 8.39 -7.51
CA GLY A 194 -6.32 8.56 -8.63
C GLY A 194 -6.14 9.89 -9.35
N ALA A 195 -6.70 9.96 -10.54
CA ALA A 195 -6.58 11.10 -11.43
C ALA A 195 -7.79 12.07 -11.33
N GLU A 196 -8.84 11.69 -10.63
CA GLU A 196 -10.05 12.49 -10.48
C GLU A 196 -9.78 13.82 -9.78
N LYS A 197 -10.40 14.89 -10.30
CA LYS A 197 -10.23 16.25 -9.80
C LYS A 197 -11.55 16.90 -9.37
N THR A 198 -12.68 16.24 -9.60
CA THR A 198 -14.01 16.77 -9.34
C THR A 198 -14.81 15.80 -8.48
N TRP A 199 -15.32 16.26 -7.35
CA TRP A 199 -16.14 15.47 -6.44
C TRP A 199 -17.41 14.96 -7.13
N LEU A 200 -17.66 13.66 -7.04
CA LEU A 200 -18.77 12.97 -7.71
C LEU A 200 -18.87 13.29 -9.20
N GLY A 201 -17.75 13.60 -9.84
CA GLY A 201 -17.65 13.65 -11.31
C GLY A 201 -17.77 12.26 -11.94
N GLY A 202 -17.67 12.19 -13.26
CA GLY A 202 -17.65 10.91 -13.97
C GLY A 202 -16.47 10.03 -13.53
N ASP A 203 -16.69 8.72 -13.52
CA ASP A 203 -15.70 7.73 -13.09
C ASP A 203 -14.56 7.60 -14.11
N ILE A 204 -13.57 8.47 -14.05
CA ILE A 204 -12.45 8.48 -15.02
C ILE A 204 -11.46 7.31 -14.86
N ARG A 205 -11.53 6.57 -13.77
CA ARG A 205 -10.76 5.32 -13.61
C ARG A 205 -11.28 4.18 -14.51
N TYR A 206 -12.45 4.34 -15.09
CA TYR A 206 -12.95 3.45 -16.13
C TYR A 206 -12.63 4.06 -17.48
N ALA A 207 -12.03 3.28 -18.38
CA ALA A 207 -11.79 3.72 -19.74
C ALA A 207 -13.13 3.94 -20.46
N HIS A 208 -13.53 5.20 -20.59
CA HIS A 208 -14.70 5.57 -21.37
C HIS A 208 -14.35 5.62 -22.85
N GLY A 209 -14.95 4.76 -23.65
CA GLY A 209 -14.87 4.82 -25.10
C GLY A 209 -15.53 6.05 -25.74
N SER A 210 -15.98 7.03 -24.94
CA SER A 210 -16.75 8.19 -25.42
C SER A 210 -16.18 9.57 -25.09
N SER A 211 -15.21 9.70 -24.21
CA SER A 211 -14.76 11.02 -23.77
C SER A 211 -13.51 11.57 -24.46
N GLY A 212 -12.83 10.80 -25.33
CA GLY A 212 -11.72 11.31 -26.15
C GLY A 212 -10.54 11.91 -25.37
N VAL A 213 -10.50 11.75 -24.04
CA VAL A 213 -9.40 12.20 -23.21
C VAL A 213 -8.37 11.08 -23.18
N PRO A 214 -7.14 11.28 -23.67
CA PRO A 214 -6.09 10.30 -23.51
C PRO A 214 -5.85 10.10 -22.02
N ASP A 215 -5.92 8.85 -21.56
CA ASP A 215 -5.41 8.46 -20.28
C ASP A 215 -3.93 8.82 -20.20
N ASN A 216 -3.56 9.74 -19.31
CA ASN A 216 -2.17 10.16 -19.11
C ASN A 216 -1.29 9.03 -18.54
N HIS A 217 -1.86 7.86 -18.26
CA HIS A 217 -1.19 6.67 -17.73
C HIS A 217 -1.12 5.51 -18.74
N GLY A 218 -1.54 5.73 -20.01
CA GLY A 218 -1.27 4.81 -21.12
C GLY A 218 -1.86 3.41 -20.97
N ALA A 219 -2.99 3.25 -20.30
CA ALA A 219 -3.73 2.00 -20.35
C ALA A 219 -4.06 1.64 -21.79
N LEU A 220 -3.63 0.48 -22.26
CA LEU A 220 -3.97 -0.04 -23.58
C LEU A 220 -5.48 -0.28 -23.61
N VAL A 221 -6.20 0.60 -24.26
CA VAL A 221 -7.61 0.38 -24.61
C VAL A 221 -7.65 -0.80 -25.57
N SER A 222 -8.14 -1.95 -25.12
CA SER A 222 -8.49 -3.02 -26.05
C SER A 222 -9.73 -2.57 -26.82
N ASP A 223 -9.61 -2.51 -28.13
CA ASP A 223 -10.67 -2.13 -29.06
C ASP A 223 -11.69 -3.29 -29.21
N ASP A 224 -12.37 -3.68 -28.13
CA ASP A 224 -13.47 -4.65 -28.17
C ASP A 224 -14.80 -3.95 -28.47
N LYS A 225 -14.90 -3.40 -29.67
CA LYS A 225 -16.16 -2.90 -30.23
C LYS A 225 -17.07 -4.00 -30.79
N ALA A 226 -16.87 -5.27 -30.40
CA ALA A 226 -17.45 -6.37 -31.18
C ALA A 226 -18.88 -6.78 -30.80
N ASP A 227 -19.46 -6.38 -29.65
CA ASP A 227 -20.75 -6.95 -29.24
C ASP A 227 -21.83 -5.98 -28.73
N GLY A 228 -21.68 -4.68 -28.97
CA GLY A 228 -22.76 -3.72 -28.67
C GLY A 228 -23.15 -3.60 -27.18
N ASN A 229 -22.39 -4.18 -26.28
CA ASN A 229 -22.65 -4.13 -24.85
C ASN A 229 -22.03 -2.85 -24.24
N VAL A 230 -22.88 -1.88 -23.91
CA VAL A 230 -22.54 -0.54 -23.42
C VAL A 230 -21.83 -0.55 -22.04
N HIS A 231 -21.53 -1.72 -21.48
CA HIS A 231 -21.17 -1.89 -20.07
C HIS A 231 -19.80 -2.54 -19.78
N SER A 232 -18.89 -2.68 -20.75
CA SER A 232 -17.54 -3.12 -20.39
C SER A 232 -16.74 -1.92 -19.88
N ARG A 233 -16.72 -1.72 -18.58
CA ARG A 233 -15.90 -0.74 -17.90
C ARG A 233 -14.51 -1.34 -17.67
N ASN A 234 -13.52 -0.87 -18.43
CA ASN A 234 -12.12 -1.26 -18.20
C ASN A 234 -11.53 -0.34 -17.13
N LEU A 235 -11.08 -0.93 -16.03
CA LEU A 235 -10.41 -0.20 -14.96
C LEU A 235 -9.00 0.24 -15.39
N GLU A 236 -8.56 1.36 -14.85
CA GLU A 236 -7.16 1.77 -14.96
C GLU A 236 -6.21 0.74 -14.30
N ASN A 237 -4.97 0.70 -14.75
CA ASN A 237 -3.94 -0.14 -14.15
C ASN A 237 -2.63 0.66 -13.94
N PRO A 238 -2.18 0.88 -12.70
CA PRO A 238 -2.76 0.36 -11.45
C PRO A 238 -4.06 1.07 -11.05
N LEU A 239 -4.98 0.32 -10.43
CA LEU A 239 -6.18 0.90 -9.86
C LEU A 239 -5.80 1.82 -8.69
N ALA A 240 -6.34 3.03 -8.68
CA ALA A 240 -6.11 3.98 -7.61
C ALA A 240 -6.54 3.44 -6.23
N ALA A 241 -5.91 3.95 -5.16
CA ALA A 241 -6.31 3.61 -3.80
C ALA A 241 -7.75 4.06 -3.50
N VAL A 242 -8.19 5.16 -4.14
CA VAL A 242 -9.56 5.69 -4.03
C VAL A 242 -10.01 6.26 -5.36
N GLN A 243 -11.31 6.48 -5.47
CA GLN A 243 -11.90 7.21 -6.58
C GLN A 243 -12.47 8.53 -6.09
N MET A 244 -12.04 9.63 -6.67
CA MET A 244 -12.60 10.96 -6.38
C MET A 244 -12.65 11.31 -4.90
N GLY A 245 -11.67 10.85 -4.12
CA GLY A 245 -11.69 10.96 -2.67
C GLY A 245 -12.72 10.06 -1.99
N LEU A 246 -13.31 9.10 -2.70
CA LEU A 246 -14.13 8.02 -2.14
C LEU A 246 -13.27 6.82 -1.77
N ILE A 247 -13.47 6.30 -0.56
CA ILE A 247 -12.73 5.14 -0.08
C ILE A 247 -13.25 3.84 -0.74
N TYR A 248 -14.46 3.86 -1.24
CA TYR A 248 -15.12 2.71 -1.88
C TYR A 248 -15.74 3.10 -3.23
N VAL A 249 -17.04 3.28 -3.31
CA VAL A 249 -17.76 3.59 -4.56
C VAL A 249 -18.79 4.68 -4.36
N ASN A 250 -19.28 5.26 -5.46
CA ASN A 250 -20.35 6.25 -5.38
C ASN A 250 -21.65 5.60 -4.82
N PRO A 251 -22.15 6.04 -3.65
CA PRO A 251 -23.31 5.44 -3.00
C PRO A 251 -24.62 5.65 -3.76
N GLU A 252 -24.67 6.62 -4.68
CA GLU A 252 -25.81 6.82 -5.57
C GLU A 252 -25.85 5.83 -6.75
N GLY A 253 -24.77 5.07 -6.94
CA GLY A 253 -24.52 4.18 -8.07
C GLY A 253 -23.47 4.76 -9.05
N PRO A 254 -23.03 3.97 -10.03
CA PRO A 254 -21.99 4.36 -10.97
C PRO A 254 -22.32 5.66 -11.71
N ASP A 255 -21.44 6.64 -11.66
CA ASP A 255 -21.65 7.99 -12.23
C ASP A 255 -22.94 8.69 -11.71
N GLY A 256 -23.40 8.34 -10.48
CA GLY A 256 -24.65 8.83 -9.93
C GLY A 256 -25.92 8.17 -10.53
N ASN A 257 -25.77 7.12 -11.32
CA ASN A 257 -26.88 6.35 -11.87
C ASN A 257 -27.37 5.31 -10.82
N PRO A 258 -28.63 5.37 -10.39
CA PRO A 258 -29.12 4.51 -9.32
C PRO A 258 -29.44 3.07 -9.80
N ASP A 259 -28.44 2.37 -10.33
CA ASP A 259 -28.50 0.97 -10.76
C ASP A 259 -27.74 0.06 -9.80
N PRO A 260 -28.42 -0.76 -8.98
CA PRO A 260 -27.78 -1.65 -8.02
C PRO A 260 -26.91 -2.75 -8.63
N ILE A 261 -27.22 -3.20 -9.85
CA ILE A 261 -26.45 -4.28 -10.51
C ILE A 261 -25.13 -3.73 -11.04
N LEU A 262 -25.15 -2.54 -11.64
CA LEU A 262 -23.91 -1.87 -12.04
C LEU A 262 -23.06 -1.49 -10.82
N ALA A 263 -23.69 -1.02 -9.74
CA ALA A 263 -22.99 -0.72 -8.48
C ALA A 263 -22.31 -1.94 -7.88
N ALA A 264 -22.89 -3.14 -8.00
CA ALA A 264 -22.28 -4.38 -7.51
C ALA A 264 -20.92 -4.67 -8.15
N LYS A 265 -20.77 -4.34 -9.44
CA LYS A 265 -19.49 -4.48 -10.13
C LYS A 265 -18.44 -3.54 -9.56
N ASP A 266 -18.77 -2.26 -9.42
CA ASP A 266 -17.85 -1.25 -8.86
C ASP A 266 -17.45 -1.60 -7.41
N ILE A 267 -18.40 -2.11 -6.61
CA ILE A 267 -18.15 -2.60 -5.26
C ILE A 267 -17.11 -3.73 -5.30
N ARG A 268 -17.33 -4.75 -6.13
CA ARG A 268 -16.45 -5.93 -6.22
C ARG A 268 -15.04 -5.54 -6.64
N ASP A 269 -14.91 -4.66 -7.63
CA ASP A 269 -13.60 -4.17 -8.10
C ASP A 269 -12.88 -3.39 -6.99
N THR A 270 -13.57 -2.52 -6.29
CA THR A 270 -12.99 -1.68 -5.22
C THR A 270 -12.62 -2.50 -3.98
N PHE A 271 -13.50 -3.38 -3.53
CA PHE A 271 -13.22 -4.24 -2.37
C PHE A 271 -12.18 -5.32 -2.71
N GLY A 272 -12.16 -5.82 -3.96
CA GLY A 272 -11.08 -6.68 -4.46
C GLY A 272 -9.72 -5.99 -4.41
N ARG A 273 -9.65 -4.67 -4.70
CA ARG A 273 -8.44 -3.86 -4.49
C ARG A 273 -7.94 -3.91 -3.04
N MET A 274 -8.85 -3.95 -2.07
CA MET A 274 -8.53 -4.11 -0.65
C MET A 274 -8.26 -5.57 -0.24
N ALA A 275 -8.23 -6.50 -1.18
CA ALA A 275 -8.09 -7.95 -0.97
C ALA A 275 -9.30 -8.62 -0.29
N MET A 276 -10.50 -8.04 -0.43
CA MET A 276 -11.74 -8.61 0.10
C MET A 276 -12.44 -9.46 -0.97
N ASN A 277 -12.87 -10.65 -0.59
CA ASN A 277 -13.76 -11.49 -1.40
C ASN A 277 -15.23 -11.05 -1.24
N ASP A 278 -16.16 -11.70 -1.96
CA ASP A 278 -17.58 -11.34 -1.94
C ASP A 278 -18.21 -11.50 -0.54
N GLU A 279 -17.84 -12.53 0.22
CA GLU A 279 -18.36 -12.76 1.58
C GLU A 279 -17.88 -11.67 2.56
N GLU A 280 -16.58 -11.36 2.54
CA GLU A 280 -15.97 -10.28 3.33
C GLU A 280 -16.58 -8.92 2.94
N THR A 281 -16.83 -8.69 1.66
CA THR A 281 -17.44 -7.47 1.14
C THR A 281 -18.87 -7.28 1.66
N VAL A 282 -19.72 -8.30 1.53
CA VAL A 282 -21.09 -8.24 2.05
C VAL A 282 -21.11 -8.06 3.57
N ALA A 283 -20.25 -8.79 4.28
CA ALA A 283 -20.13 -8.67 5.74
C ALA A 283 -19.71 -7.27 6.17
N LEU A 284 -18.74 -6.67 5.49
CA LEU A 284 -18.24 -5.32 5.80
C LEU A 284 -19.31 -4.24 5.54
N ILE A 285 -19.98 -4.28 4.39
CA ILE A 285 -21.03 -3.30 4.05
C ILE A 285 -22.19 -3.41 5.05
N ALA A 286 -22.78 -4.58 5.18
CA ALA A 286 -23.94 -4.78 6.06
C ALA A 286 -23.58 -4.56 7.54
N GLY A 287 -22.39 -4.99 7.97
CA GLY A 287 -21.89 -4.78 9.33
C GLY A 287 -21.70 -3.31 9.67
N GLY A 288 -21.06 -2.54 8.77
CA GLY A 288 -20.89 -1.09 8.93
C GLY A 288 -22.23 -0.35 8.90
N HIS A 289 -23.11 -0.68 7.96
CA HIS A 289 -24.43 -0.05 7.79
C HIS A 289 -25.47 -0.53 8.82
N SER A 290 -25.13 -1.47 9.69
CA SER A 290 -25.94 -1.77 10.88
C SER A 290 -25.98 -0.60 11.86
N PHE A 291 -25.05 0.36 11.74
CA PHE A 291 -24.85 1.47 12.68
C PHE A 291 -25.00 2.84 12.01
N GLY A 292 -25.53 3.80 12.80
CA GLY A 292 -25.52 5.22 12.47
C GLY A 292 -26.43 5.62 11.32
N LYS A 293 -26.04 6.69 10.67
CA LYS A 293 -26.74 7.32 9.54
C LYS A 293 -25.78 8.09 8.63
N THR A 294 -26.23 8.40 7.42
CA THR A 294 -25.63 9.40 6.55
C THR A 294 -26.23 10.80 6.82
N HIS A 295 -25.58 11.88 6.32
CA HIS A 295 -26.01 13.25 6.52
C HIS A 295 -26.12 13.98 5.19
N GLY A 296 -27.33 14.46 4.91
CA GLY A 296 -27.68 15.19 3.69
C GLY A 296 -28.81 16.18 3.96
N ALA A 297 -28.73 16.93 5.07
CA ALA A 297 -29.79 17.85 5.50
C ALA A 297 -30.08 18.97 4.49
N ALA A 298 -29.09 19.34 3.66
CA ALA A 298 -29.23 20.39 2.64
C ALA A 298 -28.19 20.20 1.51
N PRO A 299 -28.32 20.93 0.39
CA PRO A 299 -27.35 20.90 -0.70
C PRO A 299 -25.92 21.24 -0.28
N ALA A 300 -24.94 20.61 -0.95
CA ALA A 300 -23.50 20.80 -0.70
C ALA A 300 -23.02 22.28 -0.87
N THR A 301 -23.80 23.13 -1.52
CA THR A 301 -23.51 24.58 -1.64
C THR A 301 -23.41 25.29 -0.29
N HIS A 302 -23.96 24.72 0.78
CA HIS A 302 -23.83 25.21 2.15
C HIS A 302 -22.52 24.81 2.83
N VAL A 303 -21.82 23.82 2.29
CA VAL A 303 -20.58 23.27 2.90
C VAL A 303 -19.40 24.17 2.52
N GLY A 304 -18.65 24.61 3.53
CA GLY A 304 -17.44 25.42 3.36
C GLY A 304 -16.23 24.59 2.90
N LYS A 305 -15.07 25.25 2.89
CA LYS A 305 -13.82 24.66 2.43
C LYS A 305 -13.38 23.47 3.29
N GLU A 306 -12.70 22.53 2.66
CA GLU A 306 -11.99 21.41 3.30
C GLU A 306 -10.87 21.91 4.23
N PRO A 307 -10.35 21.08 5.16
CA PRO A 307 -9.34 21.49 6.14
C PRO A 307 -8.10 22.18 5.56
N GLU A 308 -7.56 21.69 4.44
CA GLU A 308 -6.35 22.27 3.81
C GLU A 308 -6.62 23.62 3.12
N ALA A 309 -7.87 23.89 2.72
CA ALA A 309 -8.24 25.16 2.09
C ALA A 309 -8.99 26.12 3.04
N ALA A 310 -9.32 25.68 4.24
CA ALA A 310 -9.96 26.52 5.26
C ALA A 310 -9.00 27.60 5.80
N GLY A 311 -9.54 28.68 6.33
CA GLY A 311 -8.75 29.74 6.96
C GLY A 311 -7.99 29.26 8.19
N ILE A 312 -6.84 29.88 8.46
CA ILE A 312 -5.96 29.51 9.58
C ILE A 312 -6.67 29.63 10.95
N GLU A 313 -7.67 30.50 11.05
CA GLU A 313 -8.50 30.68 12.24
C GLU A 313 -9.33 29.46 12.62
N PHE A 314 -9.59 28.57 11.66
CA PHE A 314 -10.31 27.31 11.90
C PHE A 314 -9.44 26.19 12.48
N GLN A 315 -8.14 26.38 12.55
CA GLN A 315 -7.20 25.50 13.24
C GLN A 315 -7.30 24.02 12.81
N GLY A 316 -7.43 23.79 11.48
CA GLY A 316 -7.54 22.45 10.88
C GLY A 316 -8.96 21.88 10.86
N PHE A 317 -9.98 22.63 11.25
CA PHE A 317 -11.37 22.28 10.96
C PHE A 317 -11.76 22.77 9.57
N GLY A 318 -12.31 21.87 8.78
CA GLY A 318 -12.92 22.21 7.49
C GLY A 318 -14.43 22.07 7.51
N TRP A 319 -15.02 22.22 6.32
CA TRP A 319 -16.42 21.95 5.99
C TRP A 319 -17.40 22.67 6.92
N GLN A 320 -17.12 23.93 7.25
CA GLN A 320 -18.05 24.76 8.04
C GLN A 320 -19.35 24.95 7.24
N SER A 321 -20.46 24.43 7.77
CA SER A 321 -21.74 24.54 7.08
C SER A 321 -22.47 25.85 7.46
N SER A 322 -23.06 26.50 6.46
CA SER A 322 -23.94 27.67 6.63
C SER A 322 -25.41 27.27 6.79
N PHE A 323 -25.75 26.01 6.76
CA PHE A 323 -27.11 25.52 6.90
C PHE A 323 -27.46 25.29 8.37
N GLY A 324 -28.53 25.92 8.84
CA GLY A 324 -29.01 25.79 10.22
C GLY A 324 -27.91 26.02 11.26
N SER A 325 -27.72 25.05 12.15
CA SER A 325 -26.63 25.05 13.14
C SER A 325 -25.27 24.57 12.57
N GLY A 326 -25.26 24.05 11.36
CA GLY A 326 -24.08 23.44 10.71
C GLY A 326 -23.61 22.11 11.29
N LYS A 327 -24.35 21.56 12.25
CA LYS A 327 -24.01 20.32 13.00
C LYS A 327 -25.28 19.59 13.43
N GLY A 328 -25.12 18.40 14.00
CA GLY A 328 -26.26 17.60 14.46
C GLY A 328 -27.27 17.32 13.33
N PRO A 329 -28.55 17.69 13.53
CA PRO A 329 -29.59 17.47 12.52
C PRO A 329 -29.37 18.27 11.22
N ASP A 330 -28.55 19.33 11.26
CA ASP A 330 -28.25 20.19 10.12
C ASP A 330 -26.91 19.79 9.44
N ALA A 331 -26.32 18.66 9.82
CA ALA A 331 -25.04 18.22 9.25
C ALA A 331 -25.19 17.80 7.78
N ILE A 332 -24.17 18.11 6.99
CA ILE A 332 -24.06 17.71 5.58
C ILE A 332 -22.71 17.02 5.39
N THR A 333 -22.72 15.77 4.93
CA THR A 333 -21.51 15.01 4.58
C THR A 333 -21.61 14.47 3.15
N SER A 334 -22.20 13.30 2.95
CA SER A 334 -22.36 12.68 1.64
C SER A 334 -23.51 13.24 0.79
N GLY A 335 -24.36 14.05 1.36
CA GLY A 335 -25.60 14.49 0.72
C GLY A 335 -26.74 13.48 0.77
N LEU A 336 -26.51 12.28 1.27
CA LEU A 336 -27.52 11.24 1.50
C LEU A 336 -28.09 11.36 2.91
N GLU A 337 -29.36 10.97 3.09
CA GLU A 337 -30.03 11.00 4.37
C GLU A 337 -30.65 9.62 4.63
N VAL A 338 -29.81 8.65 4.97
CA VAL A 338 -30.14 7.24 5.11
C VAL A 338 -29.91 6.78 6.53
N ILE A 339 -30.91 6.06 7.08
CA ILE A 339 -30.84 5.35 8.35
C ILE A 339 -31.34 3.93 8.11
N TRP A 340 -30.43 2.97 8.26
CA TRP A 340 -30.66 1.58 7.81
C TRP A 340 -31.47 0.73 8.77
N THR A 341 -31.31 0.95 10.10
CA THR A 341 -31.80 0.01 11.14
C THR A 341 -32.61 0.71 12.21
N LYS A 342 -33.43 -0.07 12.92
CA LYS A 342 -34.19 0.38 14.11
C LYS A 342 -33.28 0.59 15.32
N THR A 343 -32.06 0.06 15.28
CA THR A 343 -31.10 0.05 16.39
C THR A 343 -29.74 0.60 15.95
N PRO A 344 -29.66 1.87 15.54
CA PRO A 344 -28.45 2.45 14.90
C PRO A 344 -27.24 2.55 15.82
N THR A 345 -27.39 2.32 17.12
CA THR A 345 -26.32 2.28 18.12
C THR A 345 -26.22 0.93 18.84
N GLN A 346 -26.80 -0.13 18.25
CA GLN A 346 -26.74 -1.46 18.81
C GLN A 346 -26.63 -2.50 17.69
N TRP A 347 -25.71 -3.45 17.84
CA TRP A 347 -25.56 -4.57 16.90
C TRP A 347 -26.85 -5.39 16.77
N SER A 348 -27.25 -5.66 15.54
CA SER A 348 -28.41 -6.49 15.22
C SER A 348 -28.35 -6.95 13.78
N ASN A 349 -29.22 -7.94 13.42
CA ASN A 349 -29.38 -8.38 12.03
C ASN A 349 -30.38 -7.52 11.22
N ASN A 350 -30.81 -6.39 11.80
CA ASN A 350 -31.90 -5.57 11.24
C ASN A 350 -31.60 -4.98 9.86
N PHE A 351 -30.32 -4.82 9.49
CA PHE A 351 -29.96 -4.40 8.13
C PHE A 351 -30.53 -5.40 7.09
N PHE A 352 -30.25 -6.68 7.22
CA PHE A 352 -30.76 -7.69 6.30
C PHE A 352 -32.27 -7.93 6.44
N GLU A 353 -32.83 -7.84 7.65
CA GLU A 353 -34.27 -7.88 7.85
C GLU A 353 -34.99 -6.80 7.06
N ASN A 354 -34.49 -5.57 7.08
CA ASN A 354 -35.03 -4.45 6.30
C ASN A 354 -34.78 -4.62 4.81
N LEU A 355 -33.53 -4.99 4.40
CA LEU A 355 -33.15 -5.16 3.01
C LEU A 355 -34.09 -6.12 2.26
N PHE A 356 -34.46 -7.25 2.88
CA PHE A 356 -35.32 -8.28 2.29
C PHE A 356 -36.79 -8.17 2.70
N GLY A 357 -37.10 -7.48 3.79
CA GLY A 357 -38.45 -7.36 4.32
C GLY A 357 -39.33 -6.35 3.60
N PHE A 358 -38.75 -5.44 2.83
CA PHE A 358 -39.48 -4.38 2.13
C PHE A 358 -39.21 -4.40 0.64
N GLU A 359 -40.14 -3.81 -0.14
CA GLU A 359 -39.90 -3.37 -1.49
C GLU A 359 -39.42 -1.93 -1.46
N TRP A 360 -38.53 -1.57 -2.39
CA TRP A 360 -37.84 -0.29 -2.40
C TRP A 360 -38.27 0.59 -3.58
N GLU A 361 -38.41 1.88 -3.35
CA GLU A 361 -38.63 2.85 -4.42
C GLU A 361 -37.59 3.96 -4.38
N LEU A 362 -37.18 4.42 -5.56
CA LEU A 362 -36.21 5.48 -5.72
C LEU A 362 -36.76 6.79 -5.15
N SER A 363 -35.96 7.49 -4.38
CA SER A 363 -36.27 8.75 -3.72
C SER A 363 -35.06 9.69 -3.79
N LYS A 364 -35.21 10.89 -3.24
CA LYS A 364 -34.15 11.87 -3.10
C LYS A 364 -34.05 12.34 -1.67
N SER A 365 -32.81 12.54 -1.23
CA SER A 365 -32.51 13.20 0.05
C SER A 365 -32.89 14.70 0.00
N PRO A 366 -32.92 15.41 1.12
CA PRO A 366 -33.07 16.87 1.15
C PRO A 366 -31.98 17.60 0.36
N ALA A 367 -30.77 17.00 0.26
CA ALA A 367 -29.67 17.51 -0.55
C ALA A 367 -29.83 17.24 -2.07
N GLY A 368 -30.79 16.42 -2.46
CA GLY A 368 -31.07 16.04 -3.85
C GLY A 368 -30.40 14.77 -4.34
N ALA A 369 -29.62 14.07 -3.50
CA ALA A 369 -28.97 12.83 -3.84
C ALA A 369 -29.96 11.65 -3.92
N HIS A 370 -29.67 10.68 -4.81
CA HIS A 370 -30.50 9.49 -5.00
C HIS A 370 -30.34 8.52 -3.80
N GLN A 371 -31.46 8.10 -3.24
CA GLN A 371 -31.56 7.08 -2.20
C GLN A 371 -32.86 6.30 -2.35
N TRP A 372 -33.01 5.22 -1.62
CA TRP A 372 -34.17 4.37 -1.71
C TRP A 372 -34.95 4.38 -0.39
N VAL A 373 -36.27 4.37 -0.48
CA VAL A 373 -37.18 4.34 0.67
C VAL A 373 -38.06 3.08 0.59
N ALA A 374 -38.33 2.49 1.74
CA ALA A 374 -39.15 1.29 1.83
C ALA A 374 -40.64 1.61 1.55
N LYS A 375 -41.26 0.87 0.61
CA LYS A 375 -42.70 0.99 0.30
C LYS A 375 -43.54 0.46 1.46
N ASN A 376 -44.52 1.26 1.87
CA ASN A 376 -45.56 0.84 2.87
C ASN A 376 -44.96 0.39 4.21
N ALA A 377 -43.76 0.81 4.58
CA ALA A 377 -43.12 0.35 5.81
C ALA A 377 -43.61 1.07 7.08
N GLY A 378 -44.22 2.23 6.94
CA GLY A 378 -44.46 3.14 8.08
C GLY A 378 -43.16 3.71 8.67
N ASP A 379 -43.30 4.62 9.62
CA ASP A 379 -42.17 5.29 10.28
C ASP A 379 -41.72 4.46 11.49
N ILE A 380 -40.73 3.60 11.28
CA ILE A 380 -40.23 2.64 12.28
C ILE A 380 -38.80 2.90 12.74
N ILE A 381 -38.04 3.72 11.98
CA ILE A 381 -36.63 4.04 12.27
C ILE A 381 -36.56 5.28 13.15
N PRO A 382 -35.79 5.30 14.25
CA PRO A 382 -35.69 6.47 15.13
C PRO A 382 -34.98 7.65 14.44
N ASP A 383 -35.37 8.88 14.77
CA ASP A 383 -34.62 10.07 14.43
C ASP A 383 -33.38 10.20 15.34
N ALA A 384 -32.30 10.78 14.81
CA ALA A 384 -31.04 10.86 15.54
C ALA A 384 -31.05 11.90 16.69
N PHE A 385 -31.94 12.91 16.62
CA PHE A 385 -31.94 14.05 17.54
C PHE A 385 -33.32 14.33 18.15
N ASP A 386 -34.40 13.76 17.62
CA ASP A 386 -35.76 13.92 18.12
C ASP A 386 -36.37 12.56 18.47
N ALA A 387 -36.47 12.25 19.75
CA ALA A 387 -37.04 11.00 20.26
C ALA A 387 -38.51 10.77 19.87
N HIS A 388 -39.23 11.79 19.45
CA HIS A 388 -40.64 11.70 19.04
C HIS A 388 -40.82 11.51 17.54
N LYS A 389 -39.76 11.66 16.77
CA LYS A 389 -39.76 11.53 15.31
C LYS A 389 -39.24 10.18 14.87
N LYS A 390 -39.85 9.64 13.84
CA LYS A 390 -39.41 8.40 13.19
C LYS A 390 -39.45 8.59 11.68
N HIS A 391 -38.77 7.68 10.97
CA HIS A 391 -38.65 7.66 9.51
C HIS A 391 -38.97 6.27 8.96
N ALA A 392 -39.33 6.20 7.69
CA ALA A 392 -39.33 4.94 6.96
C ALA A 392 -37.91 4.44 6.79
N PRO A 393 -37.67 3.12 6.69
CA PRO A 393 -36.36 2.56 6.36
C PRO A 393 -35.87 3.10 5.02
N THR A 394 -34.56 3.39 4.95
CA THR A 394 -33.91 3.89 3.75
C THR A 394 -32.66 3.07 3.45
N MET A 395 -32.26 3.00 2.16
CA MET A 395 -31.06 2.31 1.66
C MET A 395 -30.37 3.14 0.61
N LEU A 396 -29.08 2.87 0.45
CA LEU A 396 -28.27 3.36 -0.68
C LEU A 396 -28.49 2.48 -1.92
N THR A 397 -28.13 2.98 -3.09
CA THR A 397 -28.09 2.14 -4.31
C THR A 397 -27.11 0.98 -4.13
N THR A 398 -25.98 1.25 -3.48
CA THR A 398 -24.96 0.24 -3.18
C THR A 398 -25.42 -0.82 -2.16
N ASP A 399 -26.33 -0.49 -1.24
CA ASP A 399 -26.94 -1.49 -0.35
C ASP A 399 -27.83 -2.47 -1.11
N LEU A 400 -28.61 -1.94 -2.06
CA LEU A 400 -29.48 -2.79 -2.88
C LEU A 400 -28.68 -3.74 -3.79
N SER A 401 -27.42 -3.48 -4.06
CA SER A 401 -26.53 -4.44 -4.73
C SER A 401 -26.44 -5.76 -3.97
N LEU A 402 -26.51 -5.72 -2.64
CA LEU A 402 -26.47 -6.93 -1.78
C LEU A 402 -27.72 -7.80 -1.92
N ARG A 403 -28.83 -7.24 -2.47
CA ARG A 403 -30.06 -7.96 -2.75
C ARG A 403 -30.18 -8.39 -4.22
N PHE A 404 -29.68 -7.59 -5.16
CA PHE A 404 -29.96 -7.76 -6.58
C PHE A 404 -28.82 -8.40 -7.37
N ASP A 405 -27.56 -8.33 -6.91
CA ASP A 405 -26.47 -9.11 -7.50
C ASP A 405 -26.61 -10.59 -7.04
N PRO A 406 -26.67 -11.57 -7.98
CA PRO A 406 -26.95 -12.97 -7.60
C PRO A 406 -25.93 -13.61 -6.65
N ALA A 407 -24.66 -13.20 -6.72
CA ALA A 407 -23.61 -13.71 -5.84
C ALA A 407 -23.76 -13.10 -4.43
N TYR A 408 -23.93 -11.79 -4.36
CA TYR A 408 -24.17 -11.09 -3.10
C TYR A 408 -25.49 -11.48 -2.43
N GLU A 409 -26.58 -11.66 -3.21
CA GLU A 409 -27.88 -12.08 -2.67
C GLU A 409 -27.79 -13.42 -1.92
N LYS A 410 -27.08 -14.38 -2.49
CA LYS A 410 -26.89 -15.69 -1.86
C LYS A 410 -26.21 -15.56 -0.49
N ILE A 411 -25.16 -14.75 -0.39
CA ILE A 411 -24.42 -14.48 0.85
C ILE A 411 -25.32 -13.71 1.83
N SER A 412 -25.99 -12.68 1.37
CA SER A 412 -26.87 -11.84 2.19
C SER A 412 -28.03 -12.62 2.80
N ARG A 413 -28.64 -13.53 2.03
CA ARG A 413 -29.69 -14.44 2.55
C ARG A 413 -29.14 -15.43 3.57
N HIS A 414 -27.95 -15.97 3.33
CA HIS A 414 -27.28 -16.83 4.32
C HIS A 414 -27.07 -16.08 5.64
N PHE A 415 -26.63 -14.83 5.60
CA PHE A 415 -26.43 -14.00 6.79
C PHE A 415 -27.74 -13.58 7.46
N LEU A 416 -28.82 -13.35 6.69
CA LEU A 416 -30.15 -13.13 7.24
C LEU A 416 -30.63 -14.33 8.07
N GLU A 417 -30.43 -15.53 7.53
CA GLU A 417 -30.87 -16.78 8.16
C GLU A 417 -29.94 -17.25 9.30
N ASN A 418 -28.65 -16.79 9.28
CA ASN A 418 -27.62 -17.21 10.23
C ASN A 418 -26.88 -15.98 10.83
N PRO A 419 -27.51 -15.28 11.79
CA PRO A 419 -26.93 -14.07 12.38
C PRO A 419 -25.53 -14.25 13.01
N ASP A 420 -25.25 -15.41 13.59
CA ASP A 420 -23.95 -15.73 14.19
C ASP A 420 -22.87 -15.88 13.11
N ALA A 421 -23.19 -16.43 11.93
CA ALA A 421 -22.26 -16.49 10.80
C ALA A 421 -21.97 -15.09 10.27
N PHE A 422 -22.97 -14.21 10.22
CA PHE A 422 -22.78 -12.81 9.86
C PHE A 422 -21.85 -12.10 10.86
N ALA A 423 -22.07 -12.28 12.15
CA ALA A 423 -21.24 -11.67 13.18
C ALA A 423 -19.77 -12.13 13.08
N ASP A 424 -19.51 -13.44 12.89
CA ASP A 424 -18.15 -13.97 12.72
C ASP A 424 -17.49 -13.43 11.43
N ALA A 425 -18.22 -13.45 10.32
CA ALA A 425 -17.73 -12.95 9.03
C ALA A 425 -17.37 -11.45 9.10
N PHE A 426 -18.23 -10.64 9.72
CA PHE A 426 -17.95 -9.20 9.90
C PHE A 426 -16.75 -8.97 10.84
N ALA A 427 -16.66 -9.69 11.95
CA ALA A 427 -15.53 -9.57 12.89
C ALA A 427 -14.18 -9.87 12.22
N ARG A 428 -14.12 -10.95 11.42
CA ARG A 428 -12.92 -11.35 10.67
C ARG A 428 -12.59 -10.39 9.54
N ALA A 429 -13.59 -9.97 8.77
CA ALA A 429 -13.41 -9.01 7.68
C ALA A 429 -12.99 -7.63 8.20
N TRP A 430 -13.54 -7.15 9.31
CA TRP A 430 -13.14 -5.93 9.98
C TRP A 430 -11.69 -6.00 10.47
N PHE A 431 -11.29 -7.13 11.08
CA PHE A 431 -9.92 -7.34 11.50
C PHE A 431 -8.97 -7.37 10.30
N LYS A 432 -9.32 -8.05 9.22
CA LYS A 432 -8.54 -8.05 7.98
C LYS A 432 -8.42 -6.65 7.40
N LEU A 433 -9.51 -5.90 7.25
CA LEU A 433 -9.50 -4.53 6.75
C LEU A 433 -8.51 -3.65 7.51
N THR A 434 -8.55 -3.70 8.83
CA THR A 434 -7.78 -2.82 9.72
C THR A 434 -6.35 -3.30 10.01
N HIS A 435 -5.98 -4.53 9.61
CA HIS A 435 -4.66 -5.12 9.90
C HIS A 435 -3.91 -5.67 8.67
N ARG A 436 -4.53 -5.60 7.47
CA ARG A 436 -3.96 -6.18 6.25
C ARG A 436 -2.59 -5.61 5.88
N ASP A 437 -2.35 -4.35 6.20
CA ASP A 437 -1.11 -3.61 5.95
C ASP A 437 -0.06 -3.74 7.07
N ARG A 438 -0.27 -4.66 8.02
CA ARG A 438 0.60 -4.83 9.20
C ARG A 438 1.74 -5.84 9.03
N GLY A 439 1.67 -6.66 8.01
CA GLY A 439 2.59 -7.78 7.83
C GLY A 439 2.29 -8.95 8.78
N PRO A 440 3.31 -9.78 9.10
CA PRO A 440 3.12 -10.99 9.87
C PRO A 440 2.77 -10.74 11.35
N ARG A 441 2.17 -11.74 11.97
CA ARG A 441 1.72 -11.69 13.37
C ARG A 441 2.83 -11.35 14.37
N SER A 442 4.10 -11.63 14.06
CA SER A 442 5.25 -11.26 14.90
C SER A 442 5.37 -9.74 15.15
N ARG A 443 4.74 -8.92 14.33
CA ARG A 443 4.67 -7.47 14.48
C ARG A 443 3.52 -6.97 15.36
N TYR A 444 2.64 -7.85 15.80
CA TYR A 444 1.41 -7.51 16.52
C TYR A 444 1.68 -7.35 18.02
N LEU A 445 1.23 -6.25 18.60
CA LEU A 445 1.43 -5.91 20.00
C LEU A 445 0.10 -5.77 20.75
N GLY A 446 0.07 -6.15 22.01
CA GLY A 446 -1.06 -5.98 22.91
C GLY A 446 -1.70 -7.29 23.36
N SER A 447 -2.56 -7.19 24.37
CA SER A 447 -3.30 -8.31 24.96
C SER A 447 -4.42 -8.85 24.09
N ASP A 448 -4.96 -8.00 23.20
CA ASP A 448 -6.12 -8.29 22.38
C ASP A 448 -5.78 -8.92 21.04
N VAL A 449 -4.51 -9.29 20.81
CA VAL A 449 -4.05 -9.97 19.61
C VAL A 449 -4.71 -11.36 19.52
N PRO A 450 -5.43 -11.67 18.43
CA PRO A 450 -6.04 -12.97 18.26
C PRO A 450 -5.06 -14.13 18.33
N GLN A 451 -5.46 -15.24 18.95
CA GLN A 451 -4.63 -16.45 19.00
C GLN A 451 -4.60 -17.18 17.66
N GLU A 452 -5.69 -17.10 16.92
CA GLU A 452 -5.79 -17.67 15.56
C GLU A 452 -4.88 -16.91 14.60
N GLU A 453 -4.09 -17.64 13.82
CA GLU A 453 -3.25 -17.11 12.75
C GLU A 453 -3.99 -17.26 11.41
N LEU A 454 -4.17 -16.16 10.70
CA LEU A 454 -4.96 -16.12 9.47
C LEU A 454 -4.04 -16.24 8.25
N ILE A 455 -4.51 -16.90 7.20
CA ILE A 455 -3.70 -17.22 6.01
C ILE A 455 -3.11 -15.96 5.35
N TRP A 456 -3.84 -14.86 5.32
CA TRP A 456 -3.41 -13.59 4.74
C TRP A 456 -2.33 -12.85 5.56
N GLN A 457 -2.00 -13.33 6.77
CA GLN A 457 -0.89 -12.82 7.59
C GLN A 457 0.47 -13.43 7.18
N ASP A 458 0.49 -14.24 6.12
CA ASP A 458 1.66 -14.95 5.62
C ASP A 458 2.36 -15.79 6.71
N PRO A 459 1.65 -16.72 7.37
CA PRO A 459 2.15 -17.43 8.53
C PRO A 459 3.44 -18.20 8.25
N ILE A 460 4.36 -18.17 9.21
CA ILE A 460 5.66 -18.85 9.16
C ILE A 460 5.82 -19.62 10.47
N PRO A 461 6.27 -20.89 10.44
CA PRO A 461 6.52 -21.66 11.66
C PRO A 461 7.50 -20.94 12.59
N ALA A 462 7.26 -21.04 13.89
CA ALA A 462 8.24 -20.58 14.87
C ALA A 462 9.51 -21.44 14.83
N VAL A 463 10.64 -20.85 15.23
CA VAL A 463 11.90 -21.59 15.35
C VAL A 463 11.76 -22.65 16.46
N ASP A 464 11.93 -23.93 16.09
CA ASP A 464 11.75 -25.11 16.95
C ASP A 464 13.06 -25.88 17.22
N HIS A 465 14.20 -25.28 16.87
CA HIS A 465 15.51 -25.93 16.94
C HIS A 465 16.62 -24.93 17.32
N SER A 466 17.80 -25.45 17.69
CA SER A 466 18.99 -24.63 17.95
C SER A 466 19.52 -24.07 16.64
N LEU A 467 19.82 -22.77 16.62
CA LEU A 467 20.36 -22.10 15.44
C LEU A 467 21.84 -22.45 15.20
N VAL A 468 22.24 -22.31 13.95
CA VAL A 468 23.64 -22.43 13.53
C VAL A 468 24.51 -21.32 14.15
N ASN A 469 25.75 -21.65 14.51
CA ASN A 469 26.74 -20.70 15.01
C ASN A 469 27.75 -20.30 13.91
N GLU A 470 28.71 -19.44 14.24
CA GLU A 470 29.71 -18.93 13.27
C GLU A 470 30.54 -20.05 12.60
N ASN A 471 30.90 -21.12 13.32
CA ASN A 471 31.60 -22.24 12.72
C ASN A 471 30.73 -23.02 11.74
N ASP A 472 29.46 -23.24 12.08
CA ASP A 472 28.50 -23.87 11.19
C ASP A 472 28.28 -23.05 9.93
N ILE A 473 28.16 -21.71 10.09
CA ILE A 473 28.02 -20.73 9.00
C ILE A 473 29.21 -20.82 8.04
N ALA A 474 30.44 -20.86 8.57
CA ALA A 474 31.65 -20.98 7.75
C ALA A 474 31.66 -22.30 6.94
N ILE A 475 31.34 -23.42 7.58
CA ILE A 475 31.26 -24.74 6.93
C ILE A 475 30.19 -24.73 5.84
N LEU A 476 29.03 -24.15 6.10
CA LEU A 476 27.93 -24.08 5.14
C LEU A 476 28.28 -23.19 3.94
N LYS A 477 28.93 -22.03 4.17
CA LYS A 477 29.43 -21.17 3.09
C LYS A 477 30.39 -21.94 2.16
N ASP A 478 31.35 -22.68 2.73
CA ASP A 478 32.30 -23.49 1.96
C ASP A 478 31.60 -24.59 1.17
N ARG A 479 30.62 -25.28 1.75
CA ARG A 479 29.83 -26.30 1.04
C ARG A 479 29.04 -25.73 -0.13
N VAL A 480 28.35 -24.60 0.07
CA VAL A 480 27.58 -23.94 -0.96
C VAL A 480 28.46 -23.48 -2.12
N LEU A 481 29.63 -22.88 -1.82
CA LEU A 481 30.59 -22.45 -2.84
C LEU A 481 31.26 -23.64 -3.57
N GLY A 482 31.41 -24.76 -2.89
CA GLY A 482 31.94 -26.02 -3.46
C GLY A 482 30.94 -26.84 -4.27
N ALA A 483 29.65 -26.51 -4.24
CA ALA A 483 28.58 -27.31 -4.86
C ALA A 483 28.41 -27.11 -6.38
N GLY A 484 29.28 -26.33 -7.02
CA GLY A 484 29.26 -26.08 -8.46
C GLY A 484 28.22 -25.07 -8.93
N LEU A 485 27.66 -24.29 -8.01
CA LEU A 485 26.79 -23.14 -8.32
C LEU A 485 27.65 -21.89 -8.56
N THR A 486 27.25 -21.08 -9.53
CA THR A 486 27.96 -19.83 -9.85
C THR A 486 27.55 -18.69 -8.90
N VAL A 487 28.40 -17.66 -8.79
CA VAL A 487 28.07 -16.43 -8.05
C VAL A 487 26.73 -15.84 -8.55
N SER A 488 26.56 -15.74 -9.87
CA SER A 488 25.32 -15.24 -10.48
C SER A 488 24.07 -16.03 -10.03
N GLN A 489 24.13 -17.35 -10.01
CA GLN A 489 23.00 -18.21 -9.60
C GLN A 489 22.64 -18.03 -8.13
N LEU A 490 23.63 -18.01 -7.26
CA LEU A 490 23.41 -17.83 -5.81
C LEU A 490 22.86 -16.43 -5.49
N VAL A 491 23.46 -15.39 -6.08
CA VAL A 491 23.02 -13.99 -5.89
C VAL A 491 21.62 -13.81 -6.44
N SER A 492 21.33 -14.28 -7.67
CA SER A 492 19.99 -14.12 -8.26
C SER A 492 18.92 -14.84 -7.48
N THR A 493 19.21 -16.02 -6.90
CA THR A 493 18.25 -16.78 -6.09
C THR A 493 17.96 -16.10 -4.75
N ALA A 494 19.00 -15.65 -4.05
CA ALA A 494 18.83 -14.91 -2.79
C ALA A 494 18.08 -13.60 -3.01
N TRP A 495 18.43 -12.85 -4.06
CA TRP A 495 17.72 -11.63 -4.45
C TRP A 495 16.25 -11.91 -4.79
N ALA A 496 15.96 -12.90 -5.61
CA ALA A 496 14.60 -13.27 -5.98
C ALA A 496 13.73 -13.66 -4.77
N SER A 497 14.32 -14.28 -3.75
CA SER A 497 13.64 -14.58 -2.49
C SER A 497 13.37 -13.33 -1.68
N ALA A 498 14.41 -12.53 -1.40
CA ALA A 498 14.33 -11.39 -0.49
C ALA A 498 13.60 -10.18 -1.09
N SER A 499 13.80 -9.91 -2.38
CA SER A 499 13.28 -8.69 -3.02
C SER A 499 11.78 -8.72 -3.34
N THR A 500 11.06 -9.77 -2.95
CA THR A 500 9.59 -9.78 -2.94
C THR A 500 9.03 -8.94 -1.80
N PHE A 501 9.84 -8.56 -0.83
CA PHE A 501 9.42 -7.71 0.29
C PHE A 501 8.87 -6.37 -0.18
N ARG A 502 7.81 -5.93 0.49
CA ARG A 502 7.21 -4.61 0.32
C ARG A 502 7.20 -3.86 1.65
N GLY A 503 7.89 -2.73 1.71
CA GLY A 503 7.91 -1.86 2.89
C GLY A 503 6.55 -1.23 3.22
N SER A 504 5.65 -1.18 2.24
CA SER A 504 4.30 -0.63 2.38
C SER A 504 3.42 -1.45 3.33
N ASP A 505 3.32 -2.77 3.12
CA ASP A 505 2.48 -3.67 3.93
C ASP A 505 3.25 -4.79 4.65
N LYS A 506 4.58 -4.78 4.57
CA LYS A 506 5.48 -5.71 5.26
C LYS A 506 5.30 -7.18 4.82
N ARG A 507 4.84 -7.40 3.60
CA ARG A 507 4.67 -8.72 2.98
C ARG A 507 5.88 -9.10 2.12
N GLY A 508 6.02 -10.38 1.84
CA GLY A 508 7.13 -10.91 1.05
C GLY A 508 8.40 -11.06 1.88
N GLY A 509 9.54 -11.20 1.19
CA GLY A 509 10.85 -11.41 1.79
C GLY A 509 11.32 -12.86 1.74
N ALA A 510 12.51 -13.10 2.29
CA ALA A 510 13.18 -14.40 2.24
C ALA A 510 12.62 -15.41 3.25
N ASN A 511 12.03 -14.93 4.36
CA ASN A 511 11.49 -15.78 5.41
C ASN A 511 10.30 -16.59 4.87
N GLY A 512 10.25 -17.87 5.21
CA GLY A 512 9.28 -18.81 4.66
C GLY A 512 9.76 -19.59 3.43
N ALA A 513 10.86 -19.18 2.79
CA ALA A 513 11.38 -19.78 1.55
C ALA A 513 10.28 -20.00 0.49
N ARG A 514 9.30 -19.06 0.38
CA ARG A 514 8.16 -19.21 -0.53
C ARG A 514 8.57 -19.25 -2.00
N ILE A 515 9.81 -18.87 -2.31
CA ILE A 515 10.38 -18.99 -3.66
C ILE A 515 10.34 -20.43 -4.19
N ARG A 516 10.26 -21.46 -3.32
CA ARG A 516 10.12 -22.89 -3.71
C ARG A 516 8.66 -23.33 -3.86
N LEU A 517 7.70 -22.50 -3.48
CA LEU A 517 6.26 -22.80 -3.44
C LEU A 517 5.52 -22.11 -4.60
N ALA A 518 4.36 -22.64 -4.96
CA ALA A 518 3.47 -21.94 -5.87
C ALA A 518 2.85 -20.71 -5.16
N PRO A 519 2.66 -19.57 -5.88
CA PRO A 519 2.96 -19.38 -7.31
C PRO A 519 4.40 -18.94 -7.59
N GLN A 520 5.19 -18.58 -6.57
CA GLN A 520 6.47 -17.88 -6.70
C GLN A 520 7.54 -18.70 -7.46
N LYS A 521 7.56 -20.03 -7.29
CA LYS A 521 8.50 -20.92 -7.98
C LYS A 521 8.34 -20.90 -9.51
N ASP A 522 7.14 -20.55 -9.99
CA ASP A 522 6.77 -20.58 -11.40
C ASP A 522 6.85 -19.20 -12.06
N TRP A 523 7.17 -18.14 -11.31
CA TRP A 523 7.30 -16.80 -11.87
C TRP A 523 8.46 -16.71 -12.86
N GLN A 524 8.19 -16.13 -14.02
CA GLN A 524 9.20 -15.95 -15.06
C GLN A 524 10.44 -15.21 -14.53
N ALA A 525 10.24 -14.18 -13.71
CA ALA A 525 11.31 -13.38 -13.10
C ALA A 525 12.35 -14.22 -12.34
N ASN A 526 11.97 -15.40 -11.88
CA ASN A 526 12.83 -16.29 -11.09
C ASN A 526 13.58 -17.34 -11.93
N ASN A 527 13.37 -17.36 -13.24
CA ASN A 527 13.96 -18.37 -14.14
C ASN A 527 13.72 -19.79 -13.60
N PRO A 528 12.50 -20.36 -13.71
CA PRO A 528 12.08 -21.58 -12.99
C PRO A 528 13.01 -22.78 -13.17
N VAL A 529 13.59 -22.96 -14.36
CA VAL A 529 14.51 -24.08 -14.65
C VAL A 529 15.82 -23.94 -13.86
N GLN A 530 16.40 -22.76 -13.86
CA GLN A 530 17.60 -22.47 -13.08
C GLN A 530 17.32 -22.54 -11.59
N LEU A 531 16.21 -21.93 -11.15
CA LEU A 531 15.78 -21.92 -9.77
C LEU A 531 15.63 -23.33 -9.21
N ALA A 532 14.94 -24.22 -9.92
CA ALA A 532 14.76 -25.62 -9.50
C ALA A 532 16.09 -26.34 -9.27
N ARG A 533 17.09 -26.11 -10.15
CA ARG A 533 18.44 -26.68 -9.99
C ARG A 533 19.15 -26.14 -8.74
N VAL A 534 19.09 -24.81 -8.51
CA VAL A 534 19.74 -24.19 -7.36
C VAL A 534 19.09 -24.68 -6.07
N LEU A 535 17.75 -24.71 -6.01
CA LEU A 535 17.02 -25.18 -4.83
C LEU A 535 17.33 -26.65 -4.51
N ALA A 536 17.31 -27.54 -5.50
CA ALA A 536 17.64 -28.94 -5.28
C ALA A 536 19.06 -29.12 -4.70
N THR A 537 20.04 -28.32 -5.15
CA THR A 537 21.39 -28.33 -4.59
C THR A 537 21.44 -27.85 -3.15
N LEU A 538 20.76 -26.76 -2.83
CA LEU A 538 20.69 -26.21 -1.48
C LEU A 538 19.92 -27.15 -0.52
N GLU A 539 18.82 -27.75 -0.97
CA GLU A 539 18.07 -28.75 -0.19
C GLU A 539 18.94 -29.98 0.14
N GLY A 540 19.79 -30.44 -0.79
CA GLY A 540 20.75 -31.49 -0.53
C GLY A 540 21.75 -31.11 0.59
N ILE A 541 22.31 -29.90 0.52
CA ILE A 541 23.22 -29.38 1.56
C ILE A 541 22.51 -29.25 2.91
N GLN A 542 21.28 -28.73 2.91
CA GLN A 542 20.45 -28.62 4.11
C GLN A 542 20.22 -29.98 4.76
N GLN A 543 19.80 -30.98 3.99
CA GLN A 543 19.53 -32.33 4.48
C GLN A 543 20.78 -33.02 5.05
N GLU A 544 21.92 -32.94 4.35
CA GLU A 544 23.18 -33.45 4.82
C GLU A 544 23.66 -32.79 6.13
N PHE A 545 23.58 -31.45 6.19
CA PHE A 545 23.95 -30.71 7.39
C PHE A 545 23.05 -31.08 8.56
N ASN A 546 21.73 -30.95 8.39
CA ASN A 546 20.76 -31.19 9.47
C ASN A 546 20.80 -32.63 9.99
N SER A 547 20.99 -33.62 9.12
CA SER A 547 21.11 -35.04 9.53
C SER A 547 22.43 -35.36 10.23
N SER A 548 23.49 -34.59 10.01
CA SER A 548 24.80 -34.78 10.65
C SER A 548 24.89 -34.18 12.08
N GLN A 549 23.89 -33.38 12.49
CA GLN A 549 23.91 -32.69 13.78
C GLN A 549 23.36 -33.54 14.91
N SER A 550 24.19 -33.84 15.92
CA SER A 550 23.78 -34.56 17.12
C SER A 550 23.16 -33.62 18.20
N SER A 551 23.34 -32.31 18.06
CA SER A 551 22.95 -31.29 19.06
C SER A 551 21.56 -30.69 18.82
N GLY A 552 20.79 -31.18 17.84
CA GLY A 552 19.49 -30.61 17.47
C GLY A 552 19.58 -29.28 16.71
N LYS A 553 20.78 -28.87 16.28
CA LYS A 553 20.95 -27.72 15.40
C LYS A 553 20.40 -28.02 14.02
N LYS A 554 19.80 -27.01 13.39
CA LYS A 554 19.33 -27.08 11.99
C LYS A 554 19.52 -25.73 11.32
N ILE A 555 19.53 -25.77 10.00
CA ILE A 555 19.36 -24.60 9.13
C ILE A 555 18.11 -24.78 8.27
N SER A 556 17.29 -23.75 8.16
CA SER A 556 16.16 -23.72 7.22
C SER A 556 16.67 -23.51 5.79
N LEU A 557 15.84 -23.83 4.80
CA LEU A 557 16.17 -23.51 3.41
C LEU A 557 16.14 -22.00 3.18
N ALA A 558 15.24 -21.27 3.85
CA ALA A 558 15.20 -19.81 3.84
C ALA A 558 16.55 -19.19 4.25
N ASP A 559 17.09 -19.64 5.37
CA ASP A 559 18.43 -19.22 5.84
C ASP A 559 19.53 -19.63 4.88
N LEU A 560 19.48 -20.84 4.33
CA LEU A 560 20.53 -21.33 3.44
C LEU A 560 20.54 -20.61 2.09
N ILE A 561 19.38 -20.19 1.57
CA ILE A 561 19.27 -19.35 0.37
C ILE A 561 19.96 -18.00 0.59
N VAL A 562 19.67 -17.34 1.70
CA VAL A 562 20.28 -16.04 2.05
C VAL A 562 21.78 -16.22 2.28
N LEU A 563 22.18 -17.22 3.05
CA LEU A 563 23.59 -17.53 3.32
C LEU A 563 24.38 -17.82 2.03
N GLY A 564 23.75 -18.51 1.08
CA GLY A 564 24.34 -18.78 -0.23
C GLY A 564 24.63 -17.50 -1.03
N GLY A 565 23.67 -16.54 -1.00
CA GLY A 565 23.87 -15.20 -1.56
C GLY A 565 25.00 -14.44 -0.89
N CYS A 566 25.04 -14.44 0.45
CA CYS A 566 26.12 -13.80 1.23
C CYS A 566 27.50 -14.42 0.91
N ALA A 567 27.61 -15.75 0.85
CA ALA A 567 28.85 -16.45 0.50
C ALA A 567 29.33 -16.10 -0.93
N ALA A 568 28.39 -15.98 -1.88
CA ALA A 568 28.69 -15.59 -3.25
C ALA A 568 29.20 -14.15 -3.37
N VAL A 569 28.59 -13.21 -2.60
CA VAL A 569 29.04 -11.81 -2.53
C VAL A 569 30.44 -11.73 -1.92
N GLU A 570 30.71 -12.44 -0.82
CA GLU A 570 32.06 -12.50 -0.21
C GLU A 570 33.12 -13.06 -1.18
N LYS A 571 32.76 -14.13 -1.89
CA LYS A 571 33.64 -14.71 -2.91
C LYS A 571 33.94 -13.69 -4.01
N ALA A 572 32.92 -13.02 -4.52
CA ALA A 572 33.06 -12.04 -5.59
C ALA A 572 33.92 -10.82 -5.15
N ALA A 573 33.77 -10.36 -3.92
CA ALA A 573 34.59 -9.30 -3.33
C ALA A 573 36.06 -9.76 -3.20
N ARG A 574 36.29 -10.96 -2.69
CA ARG A 574 37.64 -11.56 -2.57
C ARG A 574 38.32 -11.71 -3.94
N ASP A 575 37.56 -12.18 -4.94
CA ASP A 575 38.07 -12.34 -6.32
C ASP A 575 38.35 -10.97 -6.99
N ALA A 576 37.79 -9.88 -6.45
CA ALA A 576 38.08 -8.50 -6.82
C ALA A 576 39.26 -7.88 -6.01
N GLY A 577 39.77 -8.57 -4.99
CA GLY A 577 40.87 -8.12 -4.15
C GLY A 577 40.47 -7.50 -2.81
N HIS A 578 39.20 -7.60 -2.44
CA HIS A 578 38.66 -7.05 -1.19
C HIS A 578 38.31 -8.16 -0.18
N SER A 579 38.78 -7.99 1.09
CA SER A 579 38.42 -8.87 2.18
C SER A 579 37.26 -8.24 2.96
N ILE A 580 36.07 -8.82 2.84
CA ILE A 580 34.87 -8.36 3.55
C ILE A 580 34.05 -9.58 4.00
N VAL A 581 33.41 -9.48 5.15
CA VAL A 581 32.41 -10.42 5.64
C VAL A 581 31.04 -9.81 5.41
N VAL A 582 30.15 -10.56 4.73
CA VAL A 582 28.75 -10.19 4.59
C VAL A 582 28.00 -10.66 5.83
N PRO A 583 27.34 -9.76 6.59
CA PRO A 583 26.57 -10.15 7.75
C PRO A 583 25.51 -11.20 7.40
N PHE A 584 25.27 -12.10 8.34
CA PHE A 584 24.21 -13.10 8.22
C PHE A 584 23.65 -13.43 9.61
N THR A 585 22.34 -13.32 9.74
CA THR A 585 21.62 -13.66 10.97
C THR A 585 20.70 -14.85 10.69
N PRO A 586 20.90 -16.02 11.36
CA PRO A 586 20.03 -17.18 11.21
C PRO A 586 18.68 -16.97 11.91
N GLY A 587 17.71 -17.87 11.63
CA GLY A 587 16.41 -17.89 12.33
C GLY A 587 15.20 -17.75 11.42
N ARG A 588 15.39 -17.68 10.10
CA ARG A 588 14.28 -17.83 9.15
C ARG A 588 13.80 -19.27 9.17
N MET A 589 12.51 -19.46 8.89
CA MET A 589 11.88 -20.78 8.81
C MET A 589 11.25 -21.02 7.46
N ASP A 590 10.91 -22.27 7.17
CA ASP A 590 10.34 -22.69 5.89
C ASP A 590 8.82 -22.84 6.01
N ALA A 591 8.05 -22.00 5.32
CA ALA A 591 6.59 -22.12 5.25
C ALA A 591 6.17 -23.31 4.38
N SER A 592 4.99 -23.84 4.63
CA SER A 592 4.37 -24.85 3.78
C SER A 592 3.47 -24.20 2.70
N GLN A 593 3.06 -25.01 1.70
CA GLN A 593 2.08 -24.55 0.71
C GLN A 593 0.73 -24.17 1.37
N ALA A 594 0.31 -24.90 2.41
CA ALA A 594 -0.90 -24.61 3.16
C ALA A 594 -0.84 -23.29 3.96
N GLN A 595 0.36 -22.80 4.24
CA GLN A 595 0.61 -21.52 4.88
C GLN A 595 0.84 -20.39 3.87
N THR A 596 0.56 -20.61 2.61
CA THR A 596 0.78 -19.63 1.53
C THR A 596 -0.55 -19.27 0.89
N ASP A 597 -0.98 -18.03 1.08
CA ASP A 597 -2.15 -17.44 0.41
C ASP A 597 -1.82 -17.20 -1.07
N VAL A 598 -2.07 -18.21 -1.90
CA VAL A 598 -1.65 -18.26 -3.31
C VAL A 598 -2.20 -17.07 -4.10
N GLU A 599 -3.45 -16.70 -3.85
CA GLU A 599 -4.11 -15.60 -4.58
C GLU A 599 -3.47 -14.25 -4.26
N SER A 600 -3.27 -13.95 -2.99
CA SER A 600 -2.70 -12.66 -2.60
C SER A 600 -1.17 -12.60 -2.73
N VAL A 601 -0.45 -13.73 -2.62
CA VAL A 601 0.99 -13.81 -2.91
C VAL A 601 1.28 -13.58 -4.40
N ALA A 602 0.33 -13.88 -5.30
CA ALA A 602 0.49 -13.58 -6.73
C ALA A 602 0.74 -12.10 -7.03
N PHE A 603 0.20 -11.20 -6.20
CA PHE A 603 0.47 -9.75 -6.33
C PHE A 603 1.92 -9.33 -5.98
N LEU A 604 2.70 -10.22 -5.39
CA LEU A 604 4.14 -9.97 -5.14
C LEU A 604 5.01 -10.29 -6.38
N GLU A 605 4.43 -10.85 -7.46
CA GLU A 605 5.17 -11.10 -8.70
C GLU A 605 5.67 -9.76 -9.27
N PRO A 606 6.99 -9.62 -9.49
CA PRO A 606 7.52 -8.37 -10.02
C PRO A 606 7.03 -8.14 -11.46
N ALA A 607 6.40 -7.01 -11.70
CA ALA A 607 6.11 -6.51 -13.03
C ALA A 607 7.40 -6.20 -13.79
N ALA A 608 8.37 -5.63 -13.07
CA ALA A 608 9.74 -5.40 -13.50
C ALA A 608 10.68 -5.51 -12.30
N ASP A 609 11.92 -5.86 -12.57
CA ASP A 609 13.02 -5.85 -11.60
C ASP A 609 14.28 -5.27 -12.27
N GLY A 610 14.42 -3.96 -12.21
CA GLY A 610 15.55 -3.25 -12.81
C GLY A 610 16.90 -3.64 -12.21
N PHE A 611 16.95 -4.20 -11.00
CA PHE A 611 18.16 -4.74 -10.39
C PHE A 611 18.70 -5.97 -11.15
N ARG A 612 17.82 -6.72 -11.84
CA ARG A 612 18.18 -7.88 -12.66
C ARG A 612 17.90 -7.67 -14.16
N ASN A 613 17.60 -6.44 -14.60
CA ASN A 613 17.17 -6.13 -15.97
C ASN A 613 15.98 -6.99 -16.46
N TYR A 614 15.04 -7.29 -15.56
CA TYR A 614 13.82 -8.03 -15.88
C TYR A 614 12.64 -7.08 -16.10
N ARG A 615 11.86 -7.37 -17.13
CA ARG A 615 10.57 -6.74 -17.39
C ARG A 615 9.61 -7.77 -18.00
N LYS A 616 8.45 -7.97 -17.37
CA LYS A 616 7.47 -8.98 -17.77
C LYS A 616 6.81 -8.65 -19.11
N THR A 617 6.40 -7.40 -19.26
CA THR A 617 5.74 -6.88 -20.48
C THR A 617 6.12 -5.43 -20.67
N LYS A 618 5.62 -4.81 -21.77
CA LYS A 618 5.72 -3.36 -21.93
C LYS A 618 4.64 -2.71 -21.05
N PHE A 619 5.07 -1.81 -20.16
CA PHE A 619 4.19 -1.00 -19.34
C PHE A 619 4.07 0.42 -19.91
N SER A 620 3.04 1.14 -19.50
CA SER A 620 2.86 2.57 -19.78
C SER A 620 3.87 3.44 -19.01
N VAL A 621 4.35 2.92 -17.88
CA VAL A 621 5.37 3.55 -17.04
C VAL A 621 6.75 3.12 -17.52
N SER A 622 7.71 4.04 -17.51
CA SER A 622 9.06 3.77 -17.99
C SER A 622 9.82 2.77 -17.11
N THR A 623 10.83 2.09 -17.70
CA THR A 623 11.64 1.10 -16.97
C THR A 623 12.37 1.71 -15.78
N GLU A 624 12.84 2.95 -15.89
CA GLU A 624 13.49 3.68 -14.79
C GLU A 624 12.51 4.09 -13.67
N GLU A 625 11.26 4.43 -13.99
CA GLU A 625 10.23 4.68 -12.98
C GLU A 625 9.88 3.41 -12.22
N LEU A 626 9.75 2.26 -12.91
CA LEU A 626 9.55 0.95 -12.28
C LEU A 626 10.73 0.54 -11.38
N LEU A 627 11.95 0.92 -11.73
CA LEU A 627 13.13 0.71 -10.88
C LEU A 627 13.05 1.54 -9.58
N ILE A 628 12.64 2.81 -9.66
CA ILE A 628 12.45 3.67 -8.48
C ILE A 628 11.31 3.16 -7.60
N ASP A 629 10.20 2.75 -8.19
CA ASP A 629 9.08 2.15 -7.47
C ASP A 629 9.52 0.89 -6.68
N LYS A 630 10.26 -0.01 -7.33
CA LYS A 630 10.81 -1.20 -6.67
C LYS A 630 11.79 -0.85 -5.55
N ALA A 631 12.64 0.15 -5.75
CA ALA A 631 13.57 0.63 -4.72
C ALA A 631 12.82 1.20 -3.50
N GLN A 632 11.77 1.96 -3.72
CA GLN A 632 10.93 2.51 -2.65
C GLN A 632 10.23 1.39 -1.86
N LEU A 633 9.65 0.39 -2.54
CA LEU A 633 9.05 -0.78 -1.87
C LEU A 633 10.08 -1.57 -1.03
N LEU A 634 11.34 -1.60 -1.45
CA LEU A 634 12.45 -2.17 -0.69
C LEU A 634 13.04 -1.19 0.35
N THR A 635 12.41 -0.03 0.57
CA THR A 635 12.87 1.00 1.51
C THR A 635 14.30 1.51 1.24
N LEU A 636 14.75 1.44 -0.01
CA LEU A 636 16.10 1.84 -0.40
C LEU A 636 16.19 3.36 -0.61
N THR A 637 17.31 3.92 -0.18
CA THR A 637 17.72 5.27 -0.55
C THR A 637 18.34 5.29 -1.96
N ALA A 638 18.50 6.47 -2.55
CA ALA A 638 19.13 6.59 -3.87
C ALA A 638 20.59 6.07 -3.92
N PRO A 639 21.44 6.28 -2.89
CA PRO A 639 22.76 5.62 -2.83
C PRO A 639 22.68 4.08 -2.76
N GLU A 640 21.79 3.51 -1.93
CA GLU A 640 21.60 2.06 -1.81
C GLU A 640 21.10 1.45 -3.13
N LEU A 641 20.13 2.09 -3.79
CA LEU A 641 19.67 1.72 -5.13
C LEU A 641 20.85 1.69 -6.12
N THR A 642 21.69 2.75 -6.12
CA THR A 642 22.80 2.90 -7.06
C THR A 642 23.83 1.81 -6.89
N VAL A 643 24.30 1.54 -5.66
CA VAL A 643 25.31 0.49 -5.42
C VAL A 643 24.76 -0.90 -5.72
N LEU A 644 23.49 -1.15 -5.42
CA LEU A 644 22.87 -2.47 -5.70
C LEU A 644 22.78 -2.70 -7.21
N VAL A 645 22.33 -1.74 -8.00
CA VAL A 645 22.28 -1.93 -9.47
C VAL A 645 23.67 -2.16 -10.01
N GLY A 646 24.66 -1.31 -9.69
CA GLY A 646 26.04 -1.47 -10.16
C GLY A 646 26.67 -2.80 -9.75
N GLY A 647 26.45 -3.24 -8.50
CA GLY A 647 26.94 -4.52 -8.00
C GLY A 647 26.25 -5.73 -8.63
N MET A 648 24.94 -5.71 -8.78
CA MET A 648 24.19 -6.77 -9.45
C MET A 648 24.65 -6.95 -10.91
N ARG A 649 25.00 -5.87 -11.62
CA ARG A 649 25.61 -5.92 -12.95
C ARG A 649 27.02 -6.55 -12.88
N ALA A 650 27.87 -6.10 -11.97
CA ALA A 650 29.23 -6.65 -11.81
C ALA A 650 29.18 -8.15 -11.46
N LEU A 651 28.22 -8.60 -10.66
CA LEU A 651 28.00 -9.98 -10.27
C LEU A 651 27.34 -10.84 -11.38
N ASN A 652 27.02 -10.24 -12.53
CA ASN A 652 26.35 -10.90 -13.66
C ASN A 652 24.99 -11.53 -13.26
N ALA A 653 24.22 -10.84 -12.43
CA ALA A 653 22.97 -11.32 -11.85
C ALA A 653 21.74 -10.96 -12.69
N ASN A 654 21.91 -10.60 -13.96
CA ASN A 654 20.83 -10.27 -14.87
C ASN A 654 19.92 -11.48 -15.12
N PHE A 655 18.64 -11.20 -15.31
CA PHE A 655 17.66 -12.18 -15.74
C PHE A 655 18.08 -12.83 -17.07
N ASP A 656 17.94 -14.15 -17.15
CA ASP A 656 18.25 -14.99 -18.31
C ASP A 656 19.69 -14.81 -18.88
N GLY A 657 20.63 -14.39 -18.02
CA GLY A 657 22.01 -14.19 -18.42
C GLY A 657 22.24 -13.07 -19.43
N SER A 658 21.32 -12.12 -19.51
CA SER A 658 21.43 -10.93 -20.38
C SER A 658 22.73 -10.15 -20.12
N ALA A 659 23.40 -9.74 -21.19
CA ALA A 659 24.64 -8.93 -21.10
C ALA A 659 24.38 -7.42 -20.98
N HIS A 660 23.12 -6.97 -20.96
CA HIS A 660 22.81 -5.55 -20.89
C HIS A 660 23.24 -4.94 -19.54
N GLY A 661 23.98 -3.86 -19.56
CA GLY A 661 24.50 -3.22 -18.35
C GLY A 661 25.71 -3.92 -17.71
N ILE A 662 26.19 -5.04 -18.26
CA ILE A 662 27.41 -5.70 -17.77
C ILE A 662 28.63 -4.93 -18.31
N PHE A 663 28.93 -3.79 -17.70
CA PHE A 663 30.03 -2.89 -18.11
C PHE A 663 31.36 -3.30 -17.47
N THR A 664 31.71 -4.57 -17.54
CA THR A 664 32.96 -5.08 -17.00
C THR A 664 33.51 -6.22 -17.86
N GLN A 665 34.84 -6.35 -17.90
CA GLN A 665 35.53 -7.49 -18.48
C GLN A 665 35.76 -8.62 -17.46
N ARG A 666 35.27 -8.46 -16.23
CA ARG A 666 35.46 -9.37 -15.10
C ARG A 666 34.14 -9.74 -14.44
N PRO A 667 33.12 -10.24 -15.20
CA PRO A 667 31.82 -10.55 -14.64
C PRO A 667 31.94 -11.60 -13.54
N GLY A 668 31.14 -11.44 -12.48
CA GLY A 668 31.18 -12.29 -11.28
C GLY A 668 32.15 -11.81 -10.20
N LYS A 669 32.86 -10.69 -10.41
CA LYS A 669 33.67 -10.03 -9.40
C LYS A 669 33.01 -8.73 -8.95
N LEU A 670 32.99 -8.45 -7.66
CA LEU A 670 32.38 -7.25 -7.10
C LEU A 670 33.31 -6.04 -7.27
N THR A 671 33.23 -5.39 -8.41
CA THR A 671 34.03 -4.21 -8.79
C THR A 671 33.13 -3.02 -9.11
N ASN A 672 33.67 -1.81 -9.03
CA ASN A 672 32.99 -0.57 -9.43
C ASN A 672 33.01 -0.31 -10.95
N ASP A 673 33.42 -1.30 -11.74
CA ASP A 673 33.57 -1.20 -13.20
C ASP A 673 32.32 -0.67 -13.90
N PHE A 674 31.13 -0.99 -13.38
CA PHE A 674 29.85 -0.49 -13.90
C PHE A 674 29.86 1.04 -13.99
N PHE A 675 30.21 1.72 -12.92
CA PHE A 675 30.21 3.19 -12.86
C PHE A 675 31.32 3.80 -13.69
N VAL A 676 32.51 3.23 -13.62
CA VAL A 676 33.67 3.68 -14.40
C VAL A 676 33.35 3.65 -15.89
N ASN A 677 32.81 2.54 -16.39
CA ASN A 677 32.50 2.36 -17.81
C ASN A 677 31.20 3.04 -18.26
N LEU A 678 30.21 3.20 -17.37
CA LEU A 678 29.00 3.99 -17.64
C LEU A 678 29.33 5.46 -17.93
N LEU A 679 30.24 6.03 -17.14
CA LEU A 679 30.65 7.45 -17.21
C LEU A 679 31.80 7.70 -18.17
N ASP A 680 32.34 6.67 -18.82
CA ASP A 680 33.41 6.78 -19.80
C ASP A 680 32.99 7.63 -21.02
N MET A 681 33.59 8.80 -21.18
CA MET A 681 33.32 9.70 -22.29
C MET A 681 33.81 9.17 -23.65
N GLY A 682 34.63 8.13 -23.66
CA GLY A 682 35.02 7.38 -24.86
C GLY A 682 33.89 6.52 -25.44
N THR A 683 32.79 6.35 -24.72
CA THR A 683 31.63 5.59 -25.18
C THR A 683 30.52 6.51 -25.69
N ALA A 684 30.01 6.23 -26.89
CA ALA A 684 28.84 6.91 -27.46
C ALA A 684 27.64 5.96 -27.46
N TRP A 685 26.54 6.39 -26.90
CA TRP A 685 25.30 5.59 -26.78
C TRP A 685 24.30 5.92 -27.89
N LYS A 686 23.66 4.88 -28.46
CA LYS A 686 22.61 5.01 -29.47
C LYS A 686 21.51 3.99 -29.22
N ALA A 687 20.25 4.43 -29.30
CA ALA A 687 19.10 3.53 -29.22
C ALA A 687 19.17 2.46 -30.32
N MET A 688 18.85 1.23 -29.97
CA MET A 688 18.82 0.08 -30.88
C MET A 688 17.44 -0.18 -31.47
N SER A 689 16.39 0.41 -30.88
CA SER A 689 15.00 0.24 -31.26
C SER A 689 14.22 1.54 -31.11
N ASP A 690 13.09 1.65 -31.79
CA ASP A 690 12.22 2.84 -31.76
C ASP A 690 11.61 3.08 -30.38
N ASP A 691 11.41 2.03 -29.58
CA ASP A 691 10.90 2.14 -28.21
C ASP A 691 11.96 2.60 -27.19
N GLN A 692 13.21 2.76 -27.65
CA GLN A 692 14.34 3.27 -26.85
C GLN A 692 14.58 2.50 -25.53
N GLU A 693 14.29 1.21 -25.48
CA GLU A 693 14.50 0.39 -24.30
C GLU A 693 15.92 -0.20 -24.22
N LEU A 694 16.55 -0.44 -25.40
CA LEU A 694 17.89 -0.97 -25.52
C LEU A 694 18.80 0.00 -26.24
N TYR A 695 20.06 0.06 -25.80
CA TYR A 695 21.07 0.95 -26.33
C TYR A 695 22.37 0.20 -26.64
N LEU A 696 23.03 0.63 -27.71
CA LEU A 696 24.37 0.21 -28.09
C LEU A 696 25.35 1.30 -27.69
N GLY A 697 26.33 0.94 -26.87
CA GLY A 697 27.52 1.75 -26.57
C GLY A 697 28.66 1.37 -27.49
N SER A 698 29.16 2.33 -28.25
CA SER A 698 30.30 2.15 -29.17
C SER A 698 31.45 3.05 -28.80
N ASP A 699 32.67 2.62 -29.10
CA ASP A 699 33.84 3.48 -28.98
C ASP A 699 33.65 4.71 -29.86
N ARG A 700 33.79 5.89 -29.29
CA ARG A 700 33.49 7.15 -29.96
C ARG A 700 34.45 7.47 -31.14
N ALA A 701 35.70 7.00 -31.07
CA ALA A 701 36.68 7.25 -32.09
C ALA A 701 36.61 6.27 -33.25
N SER A 702 36.41 4.98 -32.95
CA SER A 702 36.43 3.88 -33.94
C SER A 702 35.06 3.45 -34.40
N GLY A 703 33.96 3.74 -33.63
CA GLY A 703 32.63 3.23 -33.87
C GLY A 703 32.45 1.74 -33.46
N THR A 704 33.49 1.11 -32.90
CA THR A 704 33.41 -0.31 -32.52
C THR A 704 32.46 -0.53 -31.35
N PRO A 705 31.51 -1.50 -31.43
CA PRO A 705 30.65 -1.86 -30.31
C PRO A 705 31.43 -2.26 -29.06
N LYS A 706 31.06 -1.71 -27.90
CA LYS A 706 31.66 -2.00 -26.58
C LYS A 706 30.67 -2.67 -25.64
N TRP A 707 29.48 -2.07 -25.49
CA TRP A 707 28.50 -2.42 -24.48
C TRP A 707 27.08 -2.40 -25.03
N THR A 708 26.18 -3.08 -24.35
CA THR A 708 24.73 -2.87 -24.50
C THR A 708 24.12 -2.53 -23.16
N ALA A 709 23.06 -1.72 -23.16
CA ALA A 709 22.42 -1.21 -21.95
C ALA A 709 20.91 -1.15 -22.08
N THR A 710 20.21 -1.17 -20.96
CA THR A 710 18.80 -0.80 -20.84
C THR A 710 18.67 0.65 -20.34
N ARG A 711 17.43 1.16 -20.31
CA ARG A 711 17.11 2.44 -19.67
C ARG A 711 17.47 2.43 -18.18
N ALA A 712 17.22 1.30 -17.48
CA ALA A 712 17.56 1.12 -16.07
C ALA A 712 19.09 1.21 -15.80
N ASP A 713 19.93 0.98 -16.80
CA ASP A 713 21.38 1.15 -16.68
C ASP A 713 21.80 2.60 -16.95
N LEU A 714 21.29 3.18 -18.04
CA LEU A 714 21.73 4.50 -18.51
C LEU A 714 21.18 5.65 -17.67
N VAL A 715 20.11 5.44 -16.90
CA VAL A 715 19.55 6.47 -16.02
C VAL A 715 20.56 6.99 -14.99
N PHE A 716 21.49 6.13 -14.54
CA PHE A 716 22.56 6.51 -13.60
C PHE A 716 23.62 7.40 -14.23
N GLY A 717 23.68 7.52 -15.54
CA GLY A 717 24.54 8.46 -16.25
C GLY A 717 23.80 9.70 -16.77
N SER A 718 22.46 9.66 -16.83
CA SER A 718 21.64 10.72 -17.44
C SER A 718 20.85 11.56 -16.44
N ASN A 719 20.25 10.96 -15.41
CA ASN A 719 19.60 11.71 -14.35
C ASN A 719 20.64 12.39 -13.45
N SER A 720 20.48 13.70 -13.21
CA SER A 720 21.52 14.50 -12.52
C SER A 720 21.81 14.05 -11.09
N GLU A 721 20.80 13.59 -10.33
CA GLU A 721 20.99 13.11 -8.96
C GLU A 721 21.64 11.73 -8.93
N LEU A 722 21.13 10.79 -9.73
CA LEU A 722 21.71 9.44 -9.82
C LEU A 722 23.13 9.49 -10.40
N ARG A 723 23.39 10.41 -11.37
CA ARG A 723 24.73 10.61 -11.90
C ARG A 723 25.69 11.13 -10.84
N ALA A 724 25.29 12.11 -10.04
CA ALA A 724 26.13 12.63 -8.96
C ALA A 724 26.54 11.53 -7.96
N ILE A 725 25.62 10.58 -7.67
CA ILE A 725 25.91 9.42 -6.82
C ILE A 725 26.83 8.43 -7.56
N ALA A 726 26.56 8.15 -8.84
CA ALA A 726 27.36 7.25 -9.65
C ALA A 726 28.82 7.75 -9.80
N GLU A 727 29.03 9.08 -9.90
CA GLU A 727 30.36 9.71 -9.95
C GLU A 727 31.18 9.44 -8.69
N VAL A 728 30.55 9.39 -7.50
CA VAL A 728 31.23 9.00 -6.25
C VAL A 728 31.83 7.60 -6.37
N TYR A 729 31.07 6.65 -6.92
CA TYR A 729 31.52 5.26 -7.04
C TYR A 729 32.43 5.01 -8.24
N ALA A 730 32.48 5.93 -9.21
CA ALA A 730 33.39 5.87 -10.35
C ALA A 730 34.81 6.42 -10.08
N CYS A 731 35.02 7.12 -8.95
CA CYS A 731 36.31 7.65 -8.59
C CYS A 731 37.33 6.54 -8.33
N ASP A 732 38.61 6.84 -8.57
CA ASP A 732 39.73 5.89 -8.44
C ASP A 732 39.91 5.35 -7.01
N ASP A 733 39.52 6.14 -5.99
CA ASP A 733 39.60 5.79 -4.58
C ASP A 733 38.34 5.14 -4.03
N ALA A 734 37.31 4.92 -4.87
CA ALA A 734 35.98 4.47 -4.42
C ALA A 734 35.80 2.95 -4.36
N GLN A 735 36.75 2.14 -4.79
CA GLN A 735 36.59 0.69 -4.90
C GLN A 735 36.20 0.02 -3.57
N GLU A 736 36.91 0.35 -2.50
CA GLU A 736 36.61 -0.21 -1.16
C GLU A 736 35.27 0.32 -0.61
N LYS A 737 34.99 1.63 -0.81
CA LYS A 737 33.72 2.23 -0.43
C LYS A 737 32.56 1.55 -1.13
N PHE A 738 32.66 1.36 -2.44
CA PHE A 738 31.63 0.67 -3.22
C PHE A 738 31.32 -0.73 -2.66
N VAL A 739 32.36 -1.54 -2.38
CA VAL A 739 32.18 -2.90 -1.84
C VAL A 739 31.49 -2.86 -0.47
N LYS A 740 31.89 -1.94 0.42
CA LYS A 740 31.28 -1.78 1.75
C LYS A 740 29.81 -1.35 1.65
N ASP A 741 29.51 -0.35 0.84
CA ASP A 741 28.17 0.20 0.67
C ASP A 741 27.25 -0.83 -0.02
N PHE A 742 27.76 -1.60 -1.00
CA PHE A 742 27.02 -2.69 -1.60
C PHE A 742 26.67 -3.77 -0.57
N VAL A 743 27.63 -4.20 0.26
CA VAL A 743 27.40 -5.21 1.30
C VAL A 743 26.37 -4.71 2.31
N ALA A 744 26.43 -3.46 2.72
CA ALA A 744 25.46 -2.86 3.64
C ALA A 744 24.04 -2.84 3.03
N ALA A 745 23.91 -2.42 1.78
CA ALA A 745 22.62 -2.41 1.08
C ALA A 745 22.10 -3.84 0.80
N TRP A 746 22.98 -4.78 0.49
CA TRP A 746 22.64 -6.19 0.34
C TRP A 746 22.10 -6.79 1.65
N ASP A 747 22.82 -6.59 2.75
CA ASP A 747 22.41 -7.06 4.08
C ASP A 747 21.05 -6.48 4.48
N LYS A 748 20.82 -5.20 4.23
CA LYS A 748 19.53 -4.56 4.44
C LYS A 748 18.41 -5.30 3.71
N VAL A 749 18.56 -5.56 2.39
CA VAL A 749 17.52 -6.25 1.61
C VAL A 749 17.29 -7.68 2.11
N MET A 750 18.35 -8.40 2.46
CA MET A 750 18.24 -9.76 2.97
C MET A 750 17.53 -9.87 4.33
N ASN A 751 17.43 -8.76 5.08
CA ASN A 751 16.85 -8.72 6.43
C ASN A 751 15.56 -7.86 6.54
N LEU A 752 15.01 -7.33 5.45
CA LEU A 752 13.82 -6.45 5.49
C LEU A 752 12.59 -7.12 6.13
N ASP A 753 12.48 -8.43 6.04
CA ASP A 753 11.39 -9.24 6.59
C ASP A 753 11.67 -9.80 8.00
N ARG A 754 12.76 -9.36 8.65
CA ARG A 754 13.12 -9.74 10.02
C ARG A 754 12.53 -8.73 10.99
N PHE A 755 11.44 -9.12 11.65
CA PHE A 755 10.70 -8.30 12.62
C PHE A 755 10.90 -8.80 14.06
N GLU A 756 12.12 -9.03 14.44
CA GLU A 756 12.45 -9.39 15.81
C GLU A 756 12.26 -8.15 16.70
N VAL A 757 11.16 -8.14 17.45
CA VAL A 757 10.75 -7.05 18.34
C VAL A 757 11.09 -7.41 19.80
#